data_0f9d53167a0fafa3cece9459d2e73971
#
_entry.id   0f9d53167a0fafa3cece9459d2e73971
#
_cell.length_a   1.000
_cell.length_b   1.000
_cell.length_c   1.000
_cell.angle_alpha   90.00
_cell.angle_beta   90.00
_cell.angle_gamma   90.00
#
_symmetry.space_group_name_H-M   'P 1'
#
loop_
_entity.id
_entity.type
_entity.pdbx_description
1 polymer ?
#
loop_
_entity_poly.entity_id
_entity_poly.type
_entity_poly.pdbx_seq_one_letter_code
_entity_poly.pdbx_strand_id
1 'polypeptide(L)'
;IDVHSTLPMKAMLGMARSIAPEDAKLPPALEIRGDPELKVYGSVDMGKGWKGPFQVDRLQIEASVADVFYQGVEFVSAAARAELIGRSINVTQLELVRDDGRVKLEGSYLGTDLVFTLESNLKPELLETLAGNWFSVPEHLQLPEKAVLWVHGRLDIPEGKPVEPTLVRARIHAENLAWNKVPVKTADVEAEYRPNQLFVQNCRMEMEKGVFELFANGFLDGQMFVMGQSTVPLQTIDQLLSMEDDDFFMNRFVFRKDSGLEFSFQGTLGLYNLEKAYDLQATVSATNTRYRGVDLKSARADAHLVTDQLVLTNVTTVVSNGNYLSSVGLSGGPSECTLKAKSIDFRFVQDTVEVLGLEGQAYPGYTLRMFSDSAARVLKEFVFTRPVTLSGGGMFPMGDDMKLMKGRIRFDASAGRVRYPLLGTTLDLGRTKGEVLISPQWVVVDKMMGTIWDGTFTGRVLAQIDDGDALNGSFVLQDMNLTSIGKSYDKKMEKATVHGAIEFSSKGGNMNSIQAKGEAALVHGDLVEIPLFGFLGEALSNYIPGLGHLINYKISRADCDFSIEKGYVRTSNFVAQGSNMSLEGGGWIRLSDLQVNSDFKLGLRGLPGFITSPVFLLAGGLFQVRGTGPLSNVSWNFAPFSGGKAPVPPASVSTRKR
;
A
#
# COMPACT_ATOMS: atom_id res chain seq x y z
N ILE A 1 -17.46 30.55 71.24
CA ILE A 1 -17.32 29.13 71.52
C ILE A 1 -15.88 28.77 71.32
N ASP A 2 -15.32 28.06 72.28
CA ASP A 2 -13.99 27.48 72.15
C ASP A 2 -14.09 26.07 72.78
N VAL A 3 -14.03 25.02 71.92
CA VAL A 3 -14.20 23.63 72.32
C VAL A 3 -13.04 22.83 71.77
N HIS A 4 -12.35 22.13 72.65
CA HIS A 4 -11.35 21.13 72.28
C HIS A 4 -11.82 19.79 72.84
N SER A 5 -11.88 18.74 72.01
CA SER A 5 -12.36 17.44 72.40
C SER A 5 -11.50 16.32 71.77
N THR A 6 -11.15 15.36 72.58
CA THR A 6 -10.52 14.07 72.23
C THR A 6 -11.42 12.90 72.53
N LEU A 7 -12.74 13.16 72.68
CA LEU A 7 -13.71 12.09 72.96
C LEU A 7 -13.83 11.14 71.77
N PRO A 8 -14.08 9.85 72.03
CA PRO A 8 -14.36 8.90 70.99
C PRO A 8 -15.49 9.37 70.04
N MET A 9 -15.37 9.13 68.73
CA MET A 9 -16.32 9.62 67.74
C MET A 9 -17.79 9.32 68.07
N LYS A 10 -18.09 8.15 68.65
CA LYS A 10 -19.45 7.81 69.10
C LYS A 10 -20.02 8.80 70.13
N ALA A 11 -19.17 9.27 71.06
CA ALA A 11 -19.58 10.27 72.03
C ALA A 11 -19.78 11.63 71.41
N MET A 12 -18.86 12.05 70.51
CA MET A 12 -18.97 13.33 69.75
C MET A 12 -20.19 13.31 68.84
N LEU A 13 -20.46 12.25 68.11
CA LEU A 13 -21.67 12.11 67.30
C LEU A 13 -22.95 12.10 68.17
N GLY A 14 -22.92 11.49 69.33
CA GLY A 14 -24.01 11.55 70.29
C GLY A 14 -24.31 12.99 70.73
N MET A 15 -23.29 13.78 71.02
CA MET A 15 -23.43 15.18 71.34
C MET A 15 -23.83 16.00 70.13
N ALA A 16 -23.26 15.82 68.96
CA ALA A 16 -23.62 16.50 67.73
C ALA A 16 -25.09 16.25 67.35
N ARG A 17 -25.58 15.01 67.46
CA ARG A 17 -26.98 14.64 67.22
C ARG A 17 -27.97 15.30 68.18
N SER A 18 -27.53 15.65 69.38
CA SER A 18 -28.38 16.37 70.33
C SER A 18 -28.50 17.88 70.05
N ILE A 19 -27.61 18.38 69.21
CA ILE A 19 -27.49 19.82 68.87
C ILE A 19 -27.84 20.10 67.40
N ALA A 20 -27.55 19.13 66.50
CA ALA A 20 -27.76 19.25 65.07
C ALA A 20 -29.19 18.86 64.64
N PRO A 21 -29.68 19.40 63.49
CA PRO A 21 -30.93 18.94 62.90
C PRO A 21 -30.94 17.45 62.63
N GLU A 22 -32.13 16.78 62.68
CA GLU A 22 -32.25 15.31 62.47
C GLU A 22 -31.66 14.77 61.17
N ASP A 23 -31.38 15.68 60.20
CA ASP A 23 -30.84 15.34 58.88
C ASP A 23 -29.31 15.29 58.80
N ALA A 24 -28.58 15.68 59.87
CA ALA A 24 -27.10 15.66 59.89
C ALA A 24 -26.59 14.23 60.06
N LYS A 25 -26.44 13.48 58.95
CA LYS A 25 -25.86 12.15 58.91
C LYS A 25 -24.43 12.23 58.40
N LEU A 26 -23.50 11.48 59.02
CA LEU A 26 -22.20 11.19 58.40
C LEU A 26 -22.43 10.46 57.07
N PRO A 27 -21.56 10.67 56.10
CA PRO A 27 -21.60 9.85 54.90
C PRO A 27 -21.67 8.37 55.28
N PRO A 28 -22.61 7.58 54.74
CA PRO A 28 -22.87 6.21 55.19
C PRO A 28 -21.65 5.27 55.03
N ALA A 29 -20.69 5.66 54.24
CA ALA A 29 -19.48 4.89 53.96
C ALA A 29 -18.25 5.29 54.80
N LEU A 30 -18.42 6.25 55.76
CA LEU A 30 -17.30 6.72 56.61
C LEU A 30 -17.29 5.93 57.95
N GLU A 31 -16.21 5.21 58.20
CA GLU A 31 -15.95 4.53 59.46
C GLU A 31 -14.67 5.10 60.10
N ILE A 32 -14.72 5.55 61.32
CA ILE A 32 -13.59 6.10 62.08
C ILE A 32 -13.28 5.14 63.19
N ARG A 33 -12.05 4.61 63.21
CA ARG A 33 -11.59 3.62 64.18
C ARG A 33 -10.64 4.22 65.21
N GLY A 34 -9.87 5.23 64.85
CA GLY A 34 -8.98 5.94 65.77
C GLY A 34 -9.72 6.96 66.63
N ASP A 35 -9.00 7.51 67.60
CA ASP A 35 -9.50 8.58 68.45
C ASP A 35 -9.35 9.93 67.77
N PRO A 36 -10.46 10.63 67.47
CA PRO A 36 -10.42 11.93 66.80
C PRO A 36 -10.06 13.07 67.75
N GLU A 37 -9.32 14.02 67.27
CA GLU A 37 -9.12 15.33 67.87
C GLU A 37 -10.00 16.36 67.14
N LEU A 38 -10.86 17.06 67.87
CA LEU A 38 -11.72 18.08 67.33
C LEU A 38 -11.52 19.40 68.05
N LYS A 39 -11.27 20.49 67.33
CA LYS A 39 -11.23 21.83 67.82
C LYS A 39 -12.26 22.67 67.13
N VAL A 40 -13.10 23.33 67.87
CA VAL A 40 -14.16 24.26 67.33
C VAL A 40 -14.06 25.58 68.08
N TYR A 41 -13.83 26.64 67.36
CA TYR A 41 -13.78 27.97 67.95
C TYR A 41 -14.48 28.97 67.03
N GLY A 42 -15.10 30.03 67.64
CA GLY A 42 -15.79 31.02 66.90
C GLY A 42 -16.90 31.72 67.64
N SER A 43 -17.76 32.40 66.89
CA SER A 43 -18.91 33.15 67.37
C SER A 43 -20.21 32.65 66.77
N VAL A 44 -21.25 32.56 67.56
CA VAL A 44 -22.61 32.20 67.16
C VAL A 44 -23.55 33.25 67.75
N ASP A 45 -24.40 33.85 66.93
CA ASP A 45 -25.46 34.72 67.42
C ASP A 45 -26.63 33.87 67.95
N MET A 46 -26.91 34.03 69.21
CA MET A 46 -27.96 33.31 69.92
C MET A 46 -29.33 33.94 69.73
N GLY A 47 -29.44 35.05 69.00
CA GLY A 47 -30.69 35.73 68.77
C GLY A 47 -31.37 36.18 70.09
N LYS A 48 -32.66 35.89 70.25
CA LYS A 48 -33.45 36.22 71.48
C LYS A 48 -33.32 35.15 72.58
N GLY A 49 -32.21 34.47 72.70
CA GLY A 49 -31.91 33.47 73.73
C GLY A 49 -31.85 32.02 73.21
N TRP A 50 -31.64 31.04 74.14
CA TRP A 50 -31.37 29.64 73.83
C TRP A 50 -32.47 28.87 73.07
N LYS A 51 -33.63 29.48 72.81
CA LYS A 51 -34.74 28.86 72.07
C LYS A 51 -34.95 29.44 70.67
N GLY A 52 -34.13 30.35 70.22
CA GLY A 52 -34.18 30.94 68.86
C GLY A 52 -33.33 30.14 67.86
N PRO A 53 -33.53 30.33 66.58
CA PRO A 53 -32.62 29.76 65.61
C PRO A 53 -31.22 30.39 65.77
N PHE A 54 -30.21 29.51 65.94
CA PHE A 54 -28.82 29.93 66.00
C PHE A 54 -28.37 30.43 64.63
N GLN A 55 -27.75 31.61 64.58
CA GLN A 55 -27.04 32.10 63.40
C GLN A 55 -25.54 32.00 63.65
N VAL A 56 -24.86 31.28 62.77
CA VAL A 56 -23.41 31.18 62.82
C VAL A 56 -22.83 32.41 62.24
N ASP A 57 -22.15 33.22 63.08
CA ASP A 57 -21.35 34.35 62.54
C ASP A 57 -20.07 33.82 61.89
N ARG A 58 -19.30 33.08 62.68
CA ARG A 58 -18.06 32.46 62.25
C ARG A 58 -17.69 31.29 63.13
N LEU A 59 -17.53 30.12 62.56
CA LEU A 59 -16.99 28.93 63.24
C LEU A 59 -15.79 28.41 62.46
N GLN A 60 -14.70 28.14 63.16
CA GLN A 60 -13.54 27.40 62.64
C GLN A 60 -13.53 26.05 63.25
N ILE A 61 -13.35 25.01 62.41
CA ILE A 61 -13.38 23.62 62.76
C ILE A 61 -12.07 23.01 62.32
N GLU A 62 -11.34 22.43 63.23
CA GLU A 62 -10.16 21.60 62.94
C GLU A 62 -10.42 20.20 63.46
N ALA A 63 -10.27 19.20 62.61
CA ALA A 63 -10.44 17.82 62.97
C ALA A 63 -9.25 16.99 62.44
N SER A 64 -8.77 16.07 63.26
CA SER A 64 -7.74 15.10 62.83
C SER A 64 -8.03 13.77 63.47
N VAL A 65 -7.76 12.70 62.76
CA VAL A 65 -7.96 11.33 63.22
C VAL A 65 -7.03 10.39 62.50
N ALA A 66 -6.56 9.39 63.24
CA ALA A 66 -5.87 8.24 62.67
C ALA A 66 -6.85 7.12 62.39
N ASP A 67 -6.50 6.21 61.49
CA ASP A 67 -7.26 4.99 61.16
C ASP A 67 -8.72 5.24 60.72
N VAL A 68 -8.84 5.68 59.47
CA VAL A 68 -10.13 6.05 58.87
C VAL A 68 -10.42 5.15 57.66
N PHE A 69 -11.64 4.67 57.56
CA PHE A 69 -12.16 3.99 56.38
C PHE A 69 -13.20 4.85 55.68
N TYR A 70 -13.01 5.03 54.37
CA TYR A 70 -14.00 5.65 53.54
C TYR A 70 -14.24 4.83 52.26
N GLN A 71 -15.48 4.43 52.04
CA GLN A 71 -15.85 3.57 50.91
C GLN A 71 -15.03 2.26 50.83
N GLY A 72 -14.65 1.69 51.98
CA GLY A 72 -13.83 0.47 52.04
C GLY A 72 -12.33 0.70 51.86
N VAL A 73 -11.90 1.93 51.63
CA VAL A 73 -10.48 2.32 51.51
C VAL A 73 -9.97 2.76 52.89
N GLU A 74 -8.88 2.17 53.32
CA GLU A 74 -8.19 2.47 54.59
C GLU A 74 -7.23 3.63 54.42
N PHE A 75 -7.28 4.59 55.35
CA PHE A 75 -6.38 5.73 55.44
C PHE A 75 -5.68 5.75 56.81
N VAL A 76 -4.39 5.97 56.82
CA VAL A 76 -3.58 6.09 58.01
C VAL A 76 -4.00 7.29 58.85
N SER A 77 -4.33 8.39 58.17
CA SER A 77 -4.86 9.59 58.84
C SER A 77 -5.78 10.41 57.93
N ALA A 78 -6.68 11.13 58.57
CA ALA A 78 -7.48 12.18 57.98
C ALA A 78 -7.36 13.47 58.78
N ALA A 79 -7.23 14.62 58.09
CA ALA A 79 -7.26 15.93 58.70
C ALA A 79 -8.23 16.83 57.90
N ALA A 80 -9.00 17.64 58.63
CA ALA A 80 -9.92 18.60 58.01
C ALA A 80 -9.82 19.94 58.71
N ARG A 81 -9.87 21.03 57.97
CA ARG A 81 -9.94 22.41 58.40
C ARG A 81 -11.00 23.13 57.63
N ALA A 82 -12.03 23.59 58.32
CA ALA A 82 -13.14 24.27 57.67
C ALA A 82 -13.51 25.55 58.45
N GLU A 83 -14.04 26.49 57.73
CA GLU A 83 -14.59 27.75 58.27
C GLU A 83 -16.03 27.88 57.79
N LEU A 84 -16.94 28.10 58.72
CA LEU A 84 -18.34 28.39 58.45
C LEU A 84 -18.59 29.88 58.73
N ILE A 85 -19.06 30.66 57.77
CA ILE A 85 -19.40 32.08 57.88
C ILE A 85 -20.82 32.27 57.35
N GLY A 86 -21.77 32.49 58.24
CA GLY A 86 -23.16 32.58 57.85
C GLY A 86 -23.66 31.28 57.19
N ARG A 87 -23.88 31.32 55.87
CA ARG A 87 -24.27 30.16 55.06
C ARG A 87 -23.14 29.63 54.15
N SER A 88 -21.98 30.24 54.25
CA SER A 88 -20.80 29.83 53.45
C SER A 88 -19.96 28.84 54.24
N ILE A 89 -19.59 27.75 53.59
CA ILE A 89 -18.63 26.76 54.09
C ILE A 89 -17.35 26.90 53.28
N ASN A 90 -16.26 27.13 53.96
CA ASN A 90 -14.92 27.17 53.32
C ASN A 90 -14.06 26.07 53.92
N VAL A 91 -13.79 25.03 53.16
CA VAL A 91 -12.86 23.95 53.50
C VAL A 91 -11.48 24.35 53.07
N THR A 92 -10.66 24.76 54.00
CA THR A 92 -9.25 25.21 53.70
C THR A 92 -8.31 24.04 53.57
N GLN A 93 -8.66 22.88 54.12
CA GLN A 93 -7.90 21.65 54.02
C GLN A 93 -8.83 20.45 54.35
N LEU A 94 -8.89 19.49 53.46
CA LEU A 94 -9.29 18.13 53.76
C LEU A 94 -8.21 17.23 53.17
N GLU A 95 -7.51 16.50 54.02
CA GLU A 95 -6.40 15.64 53.60
C GLU A 95 -6.64 14.21 54.11
N LEU A 96 -6.55 13.24 53.23
CA LEU A 96 -6.57 11.82 53.53
C LEU A 96 -5.20 11.23 53.11
N VAL A 97 -4.54 10.58 54.05
CA VAL A 97 -3.17 10.07 53.86
C VAL A 97 -3.17 8.55 54.01
N ARG A 98 -2.51 7.93 53.05
CA ARG A 98 -2.20 6.49 53.03
C ARG A 98 -0.68 6.29 52.94
N ASP A 99 -0.23 5.07 53.12
CA ASP A 99 1.19 4.71 52.94
C ASP A 99 1.66 4.91 51.48
N ASP A 100 0.75 4.76 50.50
CA ASP A 100 1.04 4.83 49.07
C ASP A 100 0.65 6.16 48.42
N GLY A 101 0.12 7.12 49.15
CA GLY A 101 -0.24 8.42 48.60
C GLY A 101 -1.21 9.21 49.49
N ARG A 102 -1.72 10.33 48.92
CA ARG A 102 -2.67 11.22 49.61
C ARG A 102 -3.67 11.84 48.67
N VAL A 103 -4.79 12.23 49.23
CA VAL A 103 -5.77 13.14 48.60
C VAL A 103 -5.84 14.40 49.42
N LYS A 104 -5.80 15.54 48.78
CA LYS A 104 -6.02 16.86 49.37
C LYS A 104 -7.15 17.55 48.64
N LEU A 105 -8.11 18.06 49.38
CA LEU A 105 -9.24 18.83 48.88
C LEU A 105 -9.32 20.17 49.59
N GLU A 106 -9.48 21.21 48.82
CA GLU A 106 -9.82 22.57 49.30
C GLU A 106 -11.07 23.03 48.54
N GLY A 107 -11.94 23.82 49.18
CA GLY A 107 -13.11 24.32 48.48
C GLY A 107 -13.98 25.22 49.28
N SER A 108 -14.89 25.88 48.59
CA SER A 108 -15.90 26.75 49.19
C SER A 108 -17.28 26.46 48.62
N TYR A 109 -18.25 26.47 49.48
CA TYR A 109 -19.67 26.31 49.15
C TYR A 109 -20.48 27.51 49.61
N LEU A 110 -21.18 28.16 48.68
CA LEU A 110 -22.04 29.29 48.96
C LEU A 110 -23.35 29.15 48.15
N GLY A 111 -24.47 28.93 48.85
CA GLY A 111 -25.78 28.78 48.21
C GLY A 111 -25.88 27.46 47.42
N THR A 112 -25.77 27.58 46.09
CA THR A 112 -25.75 26.41 45.20
C THR A 112 -24.37 26.17 44.56
N ASP A 113 -23.46 27.10 44.79
CA ASP A 113 -22.15 27.17 44.08
C ASP A 113 -21.07 26.50 44.95
N LEU A 114 -20.48 25.41 44.43
CA LEU A 114 -19.34 24.71 45.01
C LEU A 114 -18.10 24.93 44.10
N VAL A 115 -17.09 25.56 44.66
CA VAL A 115 -15.76 25.65 44.03
C VAL A 115 -14.82 24.75 44.80
N PHE A 116 -14.03 23.93 44.12
CA PHE A 116 -13.09 23.02 44.77
C PHE A 116 -11.79 22.88 44.01
N THR A 117 -10.76 22.50 44.70
CA THR A 117 -9.48 22.01 44.15
C THR A 117 -9.14 20.69 44.83
N LEU A 118 -8.86 19.69 44.04
CA LEU A 118 -8.46 18.35 44.49
C LEU A 118 -7.08 18.04 43.94
N GLU A 119 -6.18 17.58 44.80
CA GLU A 119 -4.90 17.05 44.44
C GLU A 119 -4.79 15.62 44.96
N SER A 120 -4.31 14.69 44.12
CA SER A 120 -4.12 13.31 44.53
C SER A 120 -2.93 12.67 43.85
N ASN A 121 -2.21 11.85 44.59
CA ASN A 121 -1.23 10.91 44.06
C ASN A 121 -1.52 9.47 44.53
N LEU A 122 -2.75 9.18 44.91
CA LEU A 122 -3.22 7.83 45.17
C LEU A 122 -3.23 6.99 43.87
N LYS A 123 -3.19 5.69 44.03
CA LYS A 123 -3.43 4.77 42.91
C LYS A 123 -4.79 5.05 42.26
N PRO A 124 -4.84 5.15 40.93
CA PRO A 124 -6.08 5.49 40.22
C PRO A 124 -7.28 4.57 40.52
N GLU A 125 -7.05 3.28 40.78
CA GLU A 125 -8.09 2.30 41.19
C GLU A 125 -8.80 2.71 42.50
N LEU A 126 -8.04 3.34 43.39
CA LEU A 126 -8.59 3.84 44.65
C LEU A 126 -9.42 5.11 44.43
N LEU A 127 -8.99 5.96 43.46
CA LEU A 127 -9.77 7.15 43.10
C LEU A 127 -11.13 6.75 42.50
N GLU A 128 -11.19 5.70 41.67
CA GLU A 128 -12.43 5.16 41.15
C GLU A 128 -13.35 4.69 42.30
N THR A 129 -12.78 3.95 43.26
CA THR A 129 -13.53 3.49 44.46
C THR A 129 -14.05 4.66 45.28
N LEU A 130 -13.21 5.71 45.48
CA LEU A 130 -13.59 6.88 46.27
C LEU A 130 -14.62 7.78 45.55
N ALA A 131 -14.54 7.88 44.22
CA ALA A 131 -15.43 8.65 43.42
C ALA A 131 -16.78 7.96 43.20
N GLY A 132 -16.86 6.64 43.34
CA GLY A 132 -18.06 5.87 43.14
C GLY A 132 -18.66 6.07 41.74
N ASN A 133 -19.96 6.39 41.66
CA ASN A 133 -20.63 6.56 40.36
C ASN A 133 -20.28 7.85 39.59
N TRP A 134 -19.40 8.68 40.13
CA TRP A 134 -18.99 9.96 39.50
C TRP A 134 -17.90 9.80 38.48
N PHE A 135 -17.13 8.71 38.54
CA PHE A 135 -16.00 8.46 37.66
C PHE A 135 -15.91 6.96 37.38
N SER A 136 -15.85 6.60 36.14
CA SER A 136 -15.55 5.24 35.69
C SER A 136 -14.33 5.26 34.77
N VAL A 137 -13.42 4.34 35.00
CA VAL A 137 -12.25 4.14 34.13
C VAL A 137 -12.73 3.47 32.83
N PRO A 138 -12.33 3.97 31.65
CA PRO A 138 -12.62 3.30 30.40
C PRO A 138 -12.07 1.86 30.39
N GLU A 139 -12.84 0.89 29.89
CA GLU A 139 -12.47 -0.55 29.86
C GLU A 139 -11.13 -0.82 29.17
N HIS A 140 -10.74 0.06 28.25
CA HIS A 140 -9.52 -0.08 27.47
C HIS A 140 -8.27 0.53 28.12
N LEU A 141 -8.44 1.24 29.24
CA LEU A 141 -7.35 1.88 29.97
C LEU A 141 -6.88 0.96 31.11
N GLN A 142 -5.68 0.46 30.99
CA GLN A 142 -4.98 -0.17 32.13
C GLN A 142 -4.34 0.95 32.95
N LEU A 143 -4.80 1.08 34.18
CA LEU A 143 -4.38 2.16 35.07
C LEU A 143 -2.89 2.06 35.44
N PRO A 144 -2.20 3.20 35.58
CA PRO A 144 -0.83 3.24 36.03
C PRO A 144 -0.70 2.91 37.52
N GLU A 145 0.46 2.44 37.93
CA GLU A 145 0.76 2.26 39.36
C GLU A 145 0.85 3.60 40.11
N LYS A 146 1.22 4.67 39.41
CA LYS A 146 1.37 6.02 39.96
C LYS A 146 0.77 7.03 38.99
N ALA A 147 -0.06 7.90 39.54
CA ALA A 147 -0.58 9.06 38.85
C ALA A 147 -0.61 10.26 39.80
N VAL A 148 -0.41 11.44 39.25
CA VAL A 148 -0.67 12.71 39.95
C VAL A 148 -1.85 13.37 39.26
N LEU A 149 -2.89 13.61 40.01
CA LEU A 149 -4.11 14.23 39.54
C LEU A 149 -4.27 15.57 40.25
N TRP A 150 -4.54 16.62 39.51
CA TRP A 150 -4.99 17.90 39.98
C TRP A 150 -6.30 18.24 39.26
N VAL A 151 -7.33 18.56 40.04
CA VAL A 151 -8.65 18.96 39.52
C VAL A 151 -9.08 20.23 40.20
N HIS A 152 -9.47 21.23 39.44
CA HIS A 152 -10.17 22.42 39.90
C HIS A 152 -11.54 22.47 39.27
N GLY A 153 -12.58 22.54 40.11
CA GLY A 153 -13.96 22.48 39.64
C GLY A 153 -14.86 23.53 40.25
N ARG A 154 -15.90 23.86 39.48
CA ARG A 154 -17.05 24.65 39.94
C ARG A 154 -18.30 23.88 39.56
N LEU A 155 -19.10 23.55 40.56
CA LEU A 155 -20.35 22.78 40.41
C LEU A 155 -21.53 23.64 40.87
N ASP A 156 -22.63 23.56 40.15
CA ASP A 156 -23.91 24.06 40.63
C ASP A 156 -24.66 22.92 41.27
N ILE A 157 -25.04 23.07 42.55
CA ILE A 157 -25.73 22.08 43.37
C ILE A 157 -27.12 22.65 43.70
N PRO A 158 -28.06 22.71 42.74
CA PRO A 158 -29.39 23.20 42.97
C PRO A 158 -30.21 22.25 43.86
N GLU A 159 -31.04 22.79 44.71
CA GLU A 159 -31.88 22.02 45.63
C GLU A 159 -32.84 21.10 44.83
N GLY A 160 -32.78 19.78 45.07
CA GLY A 160 -33.66 18.80 44.43
C GLY A 160 -33.37 18.50 42.94
N LYS A 161 -32.25 18.97 42.39
CA LYS A 161 -31.81 18.65 41.01
C LYS A 161 -30.46 17.95 41.01
N PRO A 162 -30.08 17.30 39.89
CA PRO A 162 -28.75 16.75 39.75
C PRO A 162 -27.67 17.84 39.84
N VAL A 163 -26.53 17.47 40.36
CA VAL A 163 -25.34 18.33 40.38
C VAL A 163 -24.82 18.51 38.96
N GLU A 164 -24.60 19.77 38.54
CA GLU A 164 -24.11 20.08 37.19
C GLU A 164 -22.73 20.75 37.26
N PRO A 165 -21.74 20.18 36.57
CA PRO A 165 -20.45 20.85 36.48
C PRO A 165 -20.54 22.08 35.56
N THR A 166 -20.18 23.24 36.07
CA THR A 166 -20.11 24.52 35.29
C THR A 166 -18.70 24.76 34.74
N LEU A 167 -17.69 24.22 35.41
CA LEU A 167 -16.29 24.23 34.98
C LEU A 167 -15.56 23.12 35.70
N VAL A 168 -14.78 22.32 34.95
CA VAL A 168 -13.82 21.37 35.53
C VAL A 168 -12.52 21.46 34.75
N ARG A 169 -11.43 21.79 35.41
CA ARG A 169 -10.07 21.70 34.88
C ARG A 169 -9.35 20.55 35.50
N ALA A 170 -8.73 19.72 34.69
CA ALA A 170 -7.96 18.58 35.18
C ALA A 170 -6.54 18.59 34.56
N ARG A 171 -5.55 18.27 35.39
CA ARG A 171 -4.20 17.96 34.96
C ARG A 171 -3.86 16.58 35.49
N ILE A 172 -3.40 15.74 34.62
CA ILE A 172 -3.04 14.35 34.92
C ILE A 172 -1.62 14.13 34.44
N HIS A 173 -0.79 13.66 35.32
CA HIS A 173 0.50 13.07 34.96
C HIS A 173 0.50 11.61 35.40
N ALA A 174 0.75 10.69 34.46
CA ALA A 174 0.71 9.26 34.75
C ALA A 174 1.93 8.55 34.13
N GLU A 175 2.48 7.60 34.86
CA GLU A 175 3.60 6.79 34.42
C GLU A 175 3.21 5.31 34.30
N ASN A 176 3.72 4.62 33.25
CA ASN A 176 3.50 3.18 33.05
C ASN A 176 2.04 2.75 32.98
N LEU A 177 1.29 3.39 32.10
CA LEU A 177 -0.10 3.01 31.77
C LEU A 177 -0.14 2.21 30.46
N ALA A 178 -1.27 1.57 30.18
CA ALA A 178 -1.52 1.02 28.86
C ALA A 178 -2.91 1.38 28.37
N TRP A 179 -3.02 1.74 27.10
CA TRP A 179 -4.27 1.96 26.39
C TRP A 179 -4.42 0.91 25.29
N ASN A 180 -5.52 0.17 25.26
CA ASN A 180 -5.72 -0.96 24.35
C ASN A 180 -4.51 -1.92 24.32
N LYS A 181 -3.93 -2.20 25.49
CA LYS A 181 -2.72 -3.03 25.66
C LYS A 181 -1.43 -2.42 25.09
N VAL A 182 -1.47 -1.20 24.57
CA VAL A 182 -0.29 -0.46 24.13
C VAL A 182 0.35 0.22 25.35
N PRO A 183 1.61 -0.10 25.68
CA PRO A 183 2.29 0.51 26.83
C PRO A 183 2.64 1.97 26.52
N VAL A 184 2.25 2.86 27.42
CA VAL A 184 2.59 4.29 27.43
C VAL A 184 3.47 4.55 28.63
N LYS A 185 4.67 5.07 28.42
CA LYS A 185 5.64 5.36 29.49
C LYS A 185 5.18 6.50 30.37
N THR A 186 4.80 7.61 29.73
CA THR A 186 4.27 8.78 30.41
C THR A 186 3.12 9.36 29.63
N ALA A 187 2.13 9.87 30.33
CA ALA A 187 1.04 10.66 29.78
C ALA A 187 0.84 11.92 30.59
N ASP A 188 0.88 13.06 29.91
CA ASP A 188 0.58 14.38 30.45
C ASP A 188 -0.68 14.91 29.75
N VAL A 189 -1.73 15.11 30.52
CA VAL A 189 -3.01 15.59 29.99
C VAL A 189 -3.46 16.82 30.77
N GLU A 190 -3.78 17.88 30.07
CA GLU A 190 -4.44 19.07 30.61
C GLU A 190 -5.73 19.33 29.83
N ALA A 191 -6.85 19.28 30.53
CA ALA A 191 -8.16 19.44 29.93
C ALA A 191 -9.06 20.35 30.76
N GLU A 192 -9.98 21.04 30.08
CA GLU A 192 -11.03 21.85 30.67
C GLU A 192 -12.37 21.42 30.09
N TYR A 193 -13.30 21.12 30.96
CA TYR A 193 -14.70 20.85 30.64
C TYR A 193 -15.57 22.04 31.05
N ARG A 194 -16.46 22.48 30.17
CA ARG A 194 -17.60 23.35 30.44
C ARG A 194 -18.87 22.64 29.95
N PRO A 195 -20.07 23.08 30.32
CA PRO A 195 -21.28 22.45 29.82
C PRO A 195 -21.24 22.28 28.30
N ASN A 196 -21.25 21.02 27.88
CA ASN A 196 -21.18 20.59 26.49
C ASN A 196 -19.91 20.98 25.69
N GLN A 197 -18.88 21.50 26.34
CA GLN A 197 -17.60 21.84 25.71
C GLN A 197 -16.43 21.12 26.36
N LEU A 198 -15.52 20.65 25.54
CA LEU A 198 -14.25 20.04 25.96
C LEU A 198 -13.09 20.78 25.30
N PHE A 199 -12.11 21.18 26.12
CA PHE A 199 -10.84 21.73 25.70
C PHE A 199 -9.75 20.80 26.21
N VAL A 200 -9.01 20.13 25.34
CA VAL A 200 -7.77 19.46 25.67
C VAL A 200 -6.65 20.40 25.26
N GLN A 201 -6.06 21.07 26.25
CA GLN A 201 -5.02 22.08 26.01
C GLN A 201 -3.67 21.42 25.68
N ASN A 202 -3.44 20.26 26.30
CA ASN A 202 -2.27 19.44 26.07
C ASN A 202 -2.61 17.98 26.37
N CYS A 203 -2.28 17.11 25.44
CA CYS A 203 -2.25 15.67 25.67
C CYS A 203 -0.98 15.15 25.02
N ARG A 204 0.04 14.84 25.85
CA ARG A 204 1.32 14.31 25.40
C ARG A 204 1.50 12.93 25.98
N MET A 205 1.66 11.94 25.08
CA MET A 205 1.92 10.55 25.45
C MET A 205 3.27 10.11 24.89
N GLU A 206 4.17 9.66 25.75
CA GLU A 206 5.45 9.08 25.36
C GLU A 206 5.35 7.56 25.43
N MET A 207 5.68 6.90 24.33
CA MET A 207 5.68 5.44 24.19
C MET A 207 7.11 4.92 24.12
N GLU A 208 7.28 3.61 24.02
CA GLU A 208 8.62 3.03 23.82
C GLU A 208 9.29 3.60 22.57
N LYS A 209 8.48 3.84 21.52
CA LYS A 209 8.93 4.43 20.26
C LYS A 209 7.98 5.54 19.87
N GLY A 210 8.45 6.78 20.03
CA GLY A 210 7.76 7.96 19.57
C GLY A 210 6.89 8.65 20.63
N VAL A 211 6.36 9.78 20.21
CA VAL A 211 5.53 10.68 21.01
C VAL A 211 4.26 10.97 20.22
N PHE A 212 3.15 11.02 20.91
CA PHE A 212 1.86 11.50 20.39
C PHE A 212 1.46 12.77 21.15
N GLU A 213 1.12 13.82 20.43
CA GLU A 213 0.65 15.09 20.99
C GLU A 213 -0.68 15.48 20.36
N LEU A 214 -1.63 15.90 21.17
CA LEU A 214 -2.98 16.29 20.75
C LEU A 214 -3.44 17.55 21.48
N PHE A 215 -4.02 18.44 20.72
CA PHE A 215 -4.88 19.53 21.16
C PHE A 215 -6.29 19.29 20.63
N ALA A 216 -7.32 19.54 21.43
CA ALA A 216 -8.71 19.44 20.99
C ALA A 216 -9.56 20.54 21.61
N ASN A 217 -10.51 21.07 20.84
CA ASN A 217 -11.44 22.10 21.28
C ASN A 217 -12.77 22.00 20.54
N GLY A 218 -13.87 21.87 21.25
CA GLY A 218 -15.19 21.80 20.61
C GLY A 218 -16.31 21.41 21.53
N PHE A 219 -17.42 21.05 20.91
CA PHE A 219 -18.65 20.65 21.58
C PHE A 219 -18.78 19.12 21.62
N LEU A 220 -19.19 18.55 22.76
CA LEU A 220 -19.36 17.12 22.93
C LEU A 220 -20.54 16.55 22.12
N ASP A 221 -21.52 17.37 21.79
CA ASP A 221 -22.68 17.04 20.95
C ASP A 221 -22.57 17.54 19.51
N GLY A 222 -21.41 18.03 19.11
CA GLY A 222 -21.19 18.68 17.82
C GLY A 222 -19.81 18.38 17.21
N GLN A 223 -19.21 19.42 16.69
CA GLN A 223 -17.88 19.35 16.08
C GLN A 223 -16.78 19.70 17.09
N MET A 224 -15.71 18.95 17.02
CA MET A 224 -14.49 19.18 17.77
C MET A 224 -13.34 19.47 16.79
N PHE A 225 -12.71 20.63 16.92
CA PHE A 225 -11.45 20.89 16.26
C PHE A 225 -10.33 20.13 16.95
N VAL A 226 -9.50 19.46 16.17
CA VAL A 226 -8.34 18.72 16.66
C VAL A 226 -7.09 19.13 15.89
N MET A 227 -5.96 19.15 16.60
CA MET A 227 -4.64 19.37 16.01
C MET A 227 -3.64 18.52 16.77
N GLY A 228 -2.73 17.89 16.06
CA GLY A 228 -1.74 17.06 16.72
C GLY A 228 -0.58 16.67 15.83
N GLN A 229 0.36 15.98 16.46
CA GLN A 229 1.51 15.39 15.77
C GLN A 229 1.89 14.06 16.43
N SER A 230 2.49 13.18 15.63
CA SER A 230 2.93 11.89 16.12
C SER A 230 4.18 11.41 15.39
N THR A 231 5.08 10.82 16.16
CA THR A 231 6.21 10.01 15.67
C THR A 231 6.06 8.54 16.03
N VAL A 232 4.90 8.16 16.54
CA VAL A 232 4.58 6.79 16.97
C VAL A 232 4.43 5.88 15.74
N PRO A 233 4.96 4.66 15.75
CA PRO A 233 4.78 3.70 14.67
C PRO A 233 3.31 3.41 14.39
N LEU A 234 2.96 3.27 13.12
CA LEU A 234 1.57 3.10 12.68
C LEU A 234 0.88 1.87 13.28
N GLN A 235 1.61 0.77 13.48
CA GLN A 235 1.08 -0.42 14.16
C GLN A 235 0.61 -0.13 15.59
N THR A 236 1.32 0.75 16.27
CA THR A 236 0.95 1.20 17.60
C THR A 236 -0.29 2.07 17.58
N ILE A 237 -0.42 2.93 16.55
CA ILE A 237 -1.62 3.78 16.37
C ILE A 237 -2.85 2.93 16.04
N ASP A 238 -2.70 1.95 15.16
CA ASP A 238 -3.75 0.98 14.83
C ASP A 238 -4.26 0.26 16.08
N GLN A 239 -3.35 -0.23 16.91
CA GLN A 239 -3.68 -0.82 18.20
C GLN A 239 -4.36 0.16 19.17
N LEU A 240 -3.88 1.43 19.21
CA LEU A 240 -4.49 2.47 20.06
C LEU A 240 -5.93 2.78 19.67
N LEU A 241 -6.24 2.77 18.38
CA LEU A 241 -7.55 3.11 17.85
C LEU A 241 -8.52 1.93 17.84
N SER A 242 -8.05 0.70 18.12
CA SER A 242 -8.89 -0.54 18.08
C SER A 242 -9.70 -0.65 16.78
N MET A 243 -9.08 -0.38 15.64
CA MET A 243 -9.76 -0.51 14.35
C MET A 243 -9.99 -2.02 14.07
N GLU A 244 -11.19 -2.51 14.33
CA GLU A 244 -11.57 -3.92 14.16
C GLU A 244 -11.77 -4.34 12.70
N ASP A 245 -11.78 -3.41 11.74
CA ASP A 245 -12.01 -3.71 10.34
C ASP A 245 -10.72 -4.20 9.67
N ASP A 246 -10.67 -5.51 9.38
CA ASP A 246 -9.59 -6.22 8.67
C ASP A 246 -9.32 -5.68 7.25
N ASP A 247 -10.20 -4.88 6.68
CA ASP A 247 -10.13 -4.36 5.30
C ASP A 247 -9.51 -2.96 5.19
N PHE A 248 -9.05 -2.38 6.26
CA PHE A 248 -8.53 -1.02 6.23
C PHE A 248 -7.20 -0.93 5.44
N PHE A 249 -7.05 0.18 4.71
CA PHE A 249 -5.86 0.54 3.91
C PHE A 249 -4.51 0.28 4.62
N MET A 250 -4.52 0.39 5.96
CA MET A 250 -3.36 0.22 6.82
C MET A 250 -2.81 -1.21 6.86
N ASN A 251 -3.64 -2.24 6.70
CA ASN A 251 -3.21 -3.65 6.68
C ASN A 251 -2.31 -3.98 5.49
N ARG A 252 -2.26 -3.10 4.49
CA ARG A 252 -1.38 -3.21 3.32
C ARG A 252 0.04 -2.71 3.58
N PHE A 253 0.26 -2.03 4.72
CA PHE A 253 1.57 -1.56 5.15
C PHE A 253 2.21 -2.54 6.13
N VAL A 254 3.49 -2.82 5.93
CA VAL A 254 4.30 -3.58 6.88
C VAL A 254 5.39 -2.66 7.42
N PHE A 255 5.32 -2.36 8.72
CA PHE A 255 6.31 -1.56 9.42
C PHE A 255 7.35 -2.48 10.07
N ARG A 256 8.62 -2.20 9.82
CA ARG A 256 9.76 -2.92 10.40
C ARG A 256 10.18 -2.23 11.71
N LYS A 257 11.10 -2.85 12.44
CA LYS A 257 11.63 -2.26 13.69
C LYS A 257 12.30 -0.89 13.51
N ASP A 258 12.83 -0.64 12.31
CA ASP A 258 13.51 0.59 11.89
C ASP A 258 12.61 1.51 11.05
N SER A 259 11.33 1.20 10.93
CA SER A 259 10.37 2.07 10.25
C SER A 259 10.07 3.29 11.11
N GLY A 260 10.12 4.47 10.49
CA GLY A 260 9.67 5.74 11.07
C GLY A 260 8.35 6.16 10.44
N LEU A 261 7.49 6.73 11.25
CA LEU A 261 6.29 7.44 10.79
C LEU A 261 6.23 8.76 11.53
N GLU A 262 6.08 9.83 10.78
CA GLU A 262 5.83 11.17 11.31
C GLU A 262 4.60 11.72 10.61
N PHE A 263 3.65 12.21 11.37
CA PHE A 263 2.52 12.94 10.82
C PHE A 263 2.10 14.06 11.74
N SER A 264 1.66 15.14 11.13
CA SER A 264 0.95 16.23 11.79
C SER A 264 -0.41 16.37 11.15
N PHE A 265 -1.42 16.66 11.95
CA PHE A 265 -2.79 16.78 11.47
C PHE A 265 -3.53 17.94 12.15
N GLN A 266 -4.52 18.47 11.44
CA GLN A 266 -5.47 19.44 11.97
C GLN A 266 -6.81 19.29 11.24
N GLY A 267 -7.89 19.63 11.92
CA GLY A 267 -9.21 19.61 11.29
C GLY A 267 -10.33 19.44 12.28
N THR A 268 -11.47 18.95 11.84
CA THR A 268 -12.67 18.77 12.64
C THR A 268 -13.10 17.31 12.70
N LEU A 269 -13.59 16.89 13.87
CA LEU A 269 -14.21 15.58 14.13
C LEU A 269 -15.64 15.81 14.64
N GLY A 270 -16.61 15.04 14.14
CA GLY A 270 -17.96 14.95 14.70
C GLY A 270 -18.00 13.87 15.76
N LEU A 271 -18.33 14.19 17.02
CA LEU A 271 -18.34 13.23 18.12
C LEU A 271 -19.63 12.41 18.20
N TYR A 272 -20.77 12.96 17.79
CA TYR A 272 -22.09 12.29 17.94
C TYR A 272 -22.50 11.40 16.78
N ASN A 273 -21.81 11.50 15.62
CA ASN A 273 -22.01 10.62 14.48
C ASN A 273 -20.62 10.37 13.88
N LEU A 274 -19.83 9.54 14.52
CA LEU A 274 -18.50 9.11 14.04
C LEU A 274 -18.54 8.59 12.59
N GLU A 275 -19.72 8.18 12.12
CA GLU A 275 -19.89 7.73 10.74
C GLU A 275 -19.88 8.86 9.69
N LYS A 276 -19.93 10.18 10.04
CA LYS A 276 -20.30 11.17 9.01
C LYS A 276 -19.60 12.52 8.99
N ALA A 277 -18.68 12.84 9.84
CA ALA A 277 -18.13 14.21 9.78
C ALA A 277 -16.70 14.35 10.32
N TYR A 278 -15.74 13.85 9.60
CA TYR A 278 -14.38 14.32 9.79
C TYR A 278 -13.86 15.02 8.55
N ASP A 279 -13.13 16.12 8.77
CA ASP A 279 -12.41 16.90 7.77
C ASP A 279 -11.02 17.16 8.36
N LEU A 280 -10.05 16.31 7.99
CA LEU A 280 -8.71 16.31 8.56
C LEU A 280 -7.68 16.56 7.47
N GLN A 281 -6.84 17.54 7.67
CA GLN A 281 -5.66 17.78 6.87
C GLN A 281 -4.43 17.26 7.62
N ALA A 282 -3.54 16.59 6.92
CA ALA A 282 -2.33 16.04 7.51
C ALA A 282 -1.13 16.13 6.55
N THR A 283 0.06 16.22 7.12
CA THR A 283 1.31 15.94 6.40
C THR A 283 1.85 14.64 6.96
N VAL A 284 2.13 13.68 6.08
CA VAL A 284 2.58 12.34 6.44
C VAL A 284 3.94 12.06 5.83
N SER A 285 4.85 11.56 6.64
CA SER A 285 6.19 11.08 6.22
C SER A 285 6.45 9.72 6.81
N ALA A 286 6.78 8.75 5.97
CA ALA A 286 7.11 7.38 6.37
C ALA A 286 8.48 6.98 5.83
N THR A 287 9.24 6.22 6.61
CA THR A 287 10.57 5.71 6.23
C THR A 287 10.67 4.22 6.51
N ASN A 288 11.45 3.51 5.66
CA ASN A 288 11.74 2.07 5.79
C ASN A 288 10.50 1.19 5.96
N THR A 289 9.44 1.48 5.19
CA THR A 289 8.17 0.75 5.21
C THR A 289 8.04 -0.18 4.01
N ARG A 290 7.07 -1.09 4.05
CA ARG A 290 6.70 -1.91 2.89
C ARG A 290 5.20 -1.76 2.64
N TYR A 291 4.84 -1.44 1.40
CA TYR A 291 3.45 -1.36 0.96
C TYR A 291 3.16 -2.40 -0.13
N ARG A 292 2.19 -3.30 0.08
CA ARG A 292 1.84 -4.41 -0.84
C ARG A 292 3.08 -5.16 -1.37
N GLY A 293 4.04 -5.43 -0.50
CA GLY A 293 5.25 -6.17 -0.86
C GLY A 293 6.36 -5.35 -1.53
N VAL A 294 6.16 -4.04 -1.76
CA VAL A 294 7.16 -3.12 -2.31
C VAL A 294 7.86 -2.39 -1.16
N ASP A 295 9.18 -2.45 -1.12
CA ASP A 295 9.97 -1.78 -0.10
C ASP A 295 10.09 -0.28 -0.42
N LEU A 296 9.64 0.56 0.53
CA LEU A 296 9.70 2.01 0.45
C LEU A 296 10.79 2.50 1.41
N LYS A 297 11.81 3.16 0.87
CA LYS A 297 12.82 3.85 1.68
C LYS A 297 12.22 5.07 2.35
N SER A 298 11.42 5.83 1.60
CA SER A 298 10.65 6.94 2.13
C SER A 298 9.40 7.19 1.30
N ALA A 299 8.38 7.71 1.96
CA ALA A 299 7.16 8.23 1.33
C ALA A 299 6.73 9.49 2.06
N ARG A 300 6.31 10.52 1.33
CA ARG A 300 5.78 11.77 1.87
C ARG A 300 4.59 12.21 1.06
N ALA A 301 3.58 12.72 1.74
CA ALA A 301 2.39 13.30 1.12
C ALA A 301 1.74 14.31 2.06
N ASP A 302 0.97 15.23 1.49
CA ASP A 302 -0.04 16.01 2.18
C ASP A 302 -1.36 15.25 2.01
N ALA A 303 -2.06 14.98 3.10
CA ALA A 303 -3.28 14.18 3.14
C ALA A 303 -4.48 15.07 3.51
N HIS A 304 -5.60 14.84 2.87
CA HIS A 304 -6.89 15.41 3.23
C HIS A 304 -7.90 14.28 3.33
N LEU A 305 -8.34 13.99 4.55
CA LEU A 305 -9.29 12.93 4.86
C LEU A 305 -10.65 13.55 5.17
N VAL A 306 -11.64 13.23 4.36
CA VAL A 306 -13.04 13.58 4.59
C VAL A 306 -13.85 12.28 4.55
N THR A 307 -14.89 12.18 5.29
CA THR A 307 -15.79 11.03 5.53
C THR A 307 -15.54 9.74 4.69
N ASP A 308 -15.62 9.84 3.37
CA ASP A 308 -15.56 8.70 2.44
C ASP A 308 -14.38 8.78 1.47
N GLN A 309 -13.45 9.72 1.69
CA GLN A 309 -12.38 10.01 0.74
C GLN A 309 -11.08 10.40 1.44
N LEU A 310 -9.97 9.84 0.96
CA LEU A 310 -8.62 10.26 1.33
C LEU A 310 -7.89 10.76 0.09
N VAL A 311 -7.59 12.04 0.05
CA VAL A 311 -6.81 12.65 -1.03
C VAL A 311 -5.39 12.90 -0.54
N LEU A 312 -4.42 12.24 -1.17
CA LEU A 312 -3.00 12.51 -0.98
C LEU A 312 -2.54 13.44 -2.10
N THR A 313 -1.86 14.54 -1.76
CA THR A 313 -1.27 15.48 -2.71
C THR A 313 0.24 15.58 -2.51
N ASN A 314 0.97 16.09 -3.51
CA ASN A 314 2.42 16.25 -3.45
C ASN A 314 3.15 14.94 -3.09
N VAL A 315 2.62 13.81 -3.54
CA VAL A 315 3.13 12.48 -3.18
C VAL A 315 4.53 12.29 -3.76
N THR A 316 5.47 11.95 -2.91
CA THR A 316 6.82 11.56 -3.31
C THR A 316 7.19 10.26 -2.60
N THR A 317 7.60 9.25 -3.37
CA THR A 317 7.96 7.94 -2.84
C THR A 317 9.31 7.52 -3.39
N VAL A 318 10.20 7.09 -2.53
CA VAL A 318 11.48 6.46 -2.90
C VAL A 318 11.36 4.96 -2.66
N VAL A 319 11.37 4.20 -3.75
CA VAL A 319 11.28 2.73 -3.75
C VAL A 319 12.67 2.14 -3.62
N SER A 320 12.86 1.21 -2.71
CA SER A 320 14.09 0.42 -2.57
C SER A 320 14.02 -0.83 -3.45
N ASN A 321 14.93 -0.94 -4.41
CA ASN A 321 14.91 -1.98 -5.44
C ASN A 321 15.84 -3.17 -5.13
N GLY A 322 16.55 -3.19 -4.01
CA GLY A 322 17.55 -4.21 -3.71
C GLY A 322 17.01 -5.64 -3.79
N ASN A 323 15.84 -5.89 -3.22
CA ASN A 323 15.18 -7.20 -3.26
C ASN A 323 14.77 -7.60 -4.68
N TYR A 324 14.27 -6.66 -5.49
CA TYR A 324 13.94 -6.92 -6.88
C TYR A 324 15.19 -7.26 -7.70
N LEU A 325 16.24 -6.43 -7.63
CA LEU A 325 17.49 -6.61 -8.36
C LEU A 325 18.11 -7.98 -8.05
N SER A 326 18.12 -8.39 -6.79
CA SER A 326 18.61 -9.70 -6.36
C SER A 326 17.75 -10.83 -6.93
N SER A 327 16.42 -10.68 -6.95
CA SER A 327 15.49 -11.72 -7.42
C SER A 327 15.59 -11.99 -8.93
N VAL A 328 16.02 -10.99 -9.72
CA VAL A 328 16.19 -11.11 -11.18
C VAL A 328 17.66 -11.23 -11.60
N GLY A 329 18.58 -11.37 -10.65
CA GLY A 329 20.02 -11.58 -10.90
C GLY A 329 20.74 -10.37 -11.50
N LEU A 330 20.28 -9.14 -11.23
CA LEU A 330 20.88 -7.90 -11.70
C LEU A 330 21.80 -7.29 -10.65
N SER A 331 23.08 -7.14 -10.97
CA SER A 331 24.10 -6.60 -10.06
C SER A 331 24.44 -5.12 -10.25
N GLY A 332 23.84 -4.43 -11.23
CA GLY A 332 24.31 -3.10 -11.65
C GLY A 332 23.21 -2.03 -11.84
N GLY A 333 21.99 -2.27 -11.32
CA GLY A 333 20.91 -1.28 -11.39
C GLY A 333 20.93 -0.30 -10.21
N PRO A 334 20.27 0.88 -10.32
CA PRO A 334 20.10 1.76 -9.18
C PRO A 334 19.27 1.08 -8.08
N SER A 335 19.80 1.11 -6.85
CA SER A 335 19.16 0.53 -5.68
C SER A 335 17.88 1.26 -5.27
N GLU A 336 17.67 2.47 -5.76
CA GLU A 336 16.55 3.33 -5.40
C GLU A 336 15.97 4.00 -6.64
N CYS A 337 14.64 4.16 -6.65
CA CYS A 337 13.91 4.90 -7.67
C CYS A 337 12.90 5.84 -7.01
N THR A 338 12.69 7.00 -7.63
CA THR A 338 11.73 7.99 -7.13
C THR A 338 10.50 8.03 -8.04
N LEU A 339 9.33 7.95 -7.42
CA LEU A 339 8.04 8.20 -8.03
C LEU A 339 7.38 9.40 -7.34
N LYS A 340 6.72 10.23 -8.13
CA LYS A 340 5.91 11.36 -7.69
C LYS A 340 4.53 11.24 -8.27
N ALA A 341 3.53 11.70 -7.54
CA ALA A 341 2.19 11.89 -8.06
C ALA A 341 1.68 13.26 -7.59
N LYS A 342 0.98 13.97 -8.47
CA LYS A 342 0.33 15.24 -8.11
C LYS A 342 -0.74 15.00 -7.07
N SER A 343 -1.56 13.95 -7.30
CA SER A 343 -2.55 13.49 -6.32
C SER A 343 -2.83 11.98 -6.46
N ILE A 344 -3.20 11.37 -5.34
CA ILE A 344 -3.78 10.02 -5.25
C ILE A 344 -5.06 10.16 -4.44
N ASP A 345 -6.20 9.87 -5.05
CA ASP A 345 -7.53 10.03 -4.49
C ASP A 345 -8.13 8.63 -4.22
N PHE A 346 -8.26 8.26 -2.95
CA PHE A 346 -8.90 7.03 -2.50
C PHE A 346 -10.36 7.31 -2.21
N ARG A 347 -11.26 6.70 -2.97
CA ARG A 347 -12.71 6.79 -2.84
C ARG A 347 -13.24 5.49 -2.24
N PHE A 348 -13.45 5.47 -0.94
CA PHE A 348 -13.77 4.24 -0.21
C PHE A 348 -15.13 3.64 -0.62
N VAL A 349 -16.15 4.47 -0.83
CA VAL A 349 -17.48 4.00 -1.24
C VAL A 349 -17.47 3.41 -2.66
N GLN A 350 -16.65 3.94 -3.57
CA GLN A 350 -16.53 3.45 -4.93
C GLN A 350 -15.49 2.34 -5.09
N ASP A 351 -14.77 2.01 -4.04
CA ASP A 351 -13.65 1.06 -4.04
C ASP A 351 -12.60 1.36 -5.12
N THR A 352 -12.28 2.66 -5.32
CA THR A 352 -11.39 3.11 -6.39
C THR A 352 -10.28 4.03 -5.89
N VAL A 353 -9.14 3.97 -6.56
CA VAL A 353 -8.00 4.89 -6.41
C VAL A 353 -7.75 5.61 -7.73
N GLU A 354 -7.82 6.93 -7.73
CA GLU A 354 -7.43 7.74 -8.87
C GLU A 354 -6.04 8.34 -8.68
N VAL A 355 -5.13 8.09 -9.62
CA VAL A 355 -3.76 8.60 -9.61
C VAL A 355 -3.60 9.63 -10.72
N LEU A 356 -3.24 10.85 -10.37
CA LEU A 356 -3.04 11.95 -11.31
C LEU A 356 -1.59 12.44 -11.27
N GLY A 357 -1.04 12.70 -12.46
CA GLY A 357 0.28 13.27 -12.60
C GLY A 357 1.40 12.38 -12.04
N LEU A 358 1.27 11.07 -12.23
CA LEU A 358 2.35 10.12 -11.93
C LEU A 358 3.55 10.42 -12.82
N GLU A 359 4.72 10.57 -12.22
CA GLU A 359 5.99 10.75 -12.90
C GLU A 359 7.14 10.15 -12.11
N GLY A 360 8.19 9.73 -12.78
CA GLY A 360 9.39 9.24 -12.14
C GLY A 360 9.99 8.02 -12.80
N GLN A 361 10.78 7.27 -12.02
CA GLN A 361 11.45 6.07 -12.47
C GLN A 361 11.06 4.88 -11.61
N ALA A 362 10.89 3.71 -12.23
CA ALA A 362 10.53 2.48 -11.52
C ALA A 362 10.96 1.23 -12.29
N TYR A 363 11.02 0.10 -11.61
CA TYR A 363 11.01 -1.23 -12.21
C TYR A 363 9.56 -1.73 -12.27
N PRO A 364 8.90 -1.72 -13.43
CA PRO A 364 7.44 -1.90 -13.52
C PRO A 364 6.93 -3.18 -12.88
N GLY A 365 7.58 -4.33 -13.12
CA GLY A 365 7.18 -5.63 -12.57
C GLY A 365 7.23 -5.71 -11.04
N TYR A 366 8.00 -4.82 -10.39
CA TYR A 366 8.05 -4.72 -8.93
C TYR A 366 7.09 -3.66 -8.40
N THR A 367 7.17 -2.46 -8.97
CA THR A 367 6.47 -1.28 -8.43
C THR A 367 4.96 -1.32 -8.69
N LEU A 368 4.51 -1.96 -9.77
CA LEU A 368 3.08 -2.11 -10.08
C LEU A 368 2.29 -2.91 -9.03
N ARG A 369 2.95 -3.71 -8.19
CA ARG A 369 2.30 -4.36 -7.05
C ARG A 369 1.63 -3.36 -6.10
N MET A 370 2.14 -2.13 -6.02
CA MET A 370 1.52 -1.06 -5.22
C MET A 370 0.08 -0.79 -5.66
N PHE A 371 -0.24 -1.00 -6.94
CA PHE A 371 -1.53 -0.67 -7.53
C PHE A 371 -2.35 -1.94 -7.88
N SER A 372 -1.71 -2.94 -8.47
CA SER A 372 -2.39 -4.16 -8.94
C SER A 372 -1.45 -5.36 -8.98
N ASP A 373 -1.79 -6.42 -8.26
CA ASP A 373 -1.06 -7.69 -8.29
C ASP A 373 -1.22 -8.41 -9.64
N SER A 374 -2.37 -8.25 -10.30
CA SER A 374 -2.63 -8.82 -11.63
C SER A 374 -1.75 -8.19 -12.69
N ALA A 375 -1.65 -6.86 -12.71
CA ALA A 375 -0.74 -6.16 -13.64
C ALA A 375 0.74 -6.51 -13.37
N ALA A 376 1.14 -6.64 -12.11
CA ALA A 376 2.49 -7.05 -11.75
C ALA A 376 2.80 -8.49 -12.19
N ARG A 377 1.82 -9.41 -12.13
CA ARG A 377 1.97 -10.79 -12.64
C ARG A 377 2.25 -10.85 -14.13
N VAL A 378 1.53 -10.06 -14.93
CA VAL A 378 1.75 -9.97 -16.39
C VAL A 378 3.17 -9.49 -16.70
N LEU A 379 3.68 -8.52 -15.96
CA LEU A 379 5.03 -7.98 -16.17
C LEU A 379 6.14 -8.80 -15.50
N LYS A 380 5.84 -9.87 -14.79
CA LYS A 380 6.84 -10.69 -14.09
C LYS A 380 7.86 -11.32 -15.04
N GLU A 381 7.44 -11.66 -16.25
CA GLU A 381 8.30 -12.28 -17.26
C GLU A 381 9.22 -11.27 -17.97
N PHE A 382 8.92 -9.97 -17.83
CA PHE A 382 9.74 -8.90 -18.40
C PHE A 382 10.80 -8.47 -17.40
N VAL A 383 12.07 -8.66 -17.74
CA VAL A 383 13.21 -8.21 -16.91
C VAL A 383 13.72 -6.89 -17.44
N PHE A 384 13.48 -5.83 -16.69
CA PHE A 384 13.99 -4.49 -16.98
C PHE A 384 15.38 -4.34 -16.37
N THR A 385 16.42 -4.13 -17.20
CA THR A 385 17.81 -4.02 -16.70
C THR A 385 18.12 -2.66 -16.07
N ARG A 386 17.30 -1.64 -16.33
CA ARG A 386 17.32 -0.30 -15.73
C ARG A 386 15.89 0.14 -15.41
N PRO A 387 15.71 1.09 -14.49
CA PRO A 387 14.40 1.66 -14.26
C PRO A 387 13.82 2.30 -15.51
N VAL A 388 12.51 2.19 -15.63
CA VAL A 388 11.71 2.77 -16.70
C VAL A 388 11.21 4.13 -16.25
N THR A 389 11.35 5.15 -17.06
CA THR A 389 10.70 6.44 -16.83
C THR A 389 9.21 6.30 -17.13
N LEU A 390 8.38 6.69 -16.18
CA LEU A 390 6.92 6.60 -16.25
C LEU A 390 6.31 7.99 -16.13
N SER A 391 5.23 8.23 -16.88
CA SER A 391 4.38 9.42 -16.71
C SER A 391 2.94 9.10 -17.07
N GLY A 392 1.97 9.66 -16.32
CA GLY A 392 0.57 9.43 -16.63
C GLY A 392 -0.33 9.43 -15.41
N GLY A 393 -1.33 8.56 -15.44
CA GLY A 393 -2.28 8.38 -14.35
C GLY A 393 -3.46 7.51 -14.77
N GLY A 394 -4.40 7.34 -13.85
CA GLY A 394 -5.58 6.55 -14.10
C GLY A 394 -6.37 6.26 -12.84
N MET A 395 -7.47 5.58 -13.01
CA MET A 395 -8.32 5.06 -11.96
C MET A 395 -8.13 3.55 -11.87
N PHE A 396 -7.95 3.05 -10.66
CA PHE A 396 -7.69 1.65 -10.36
C PHE A 396 -8.64 1.18 -9.25
N PRO A 397 -9.10 -0.08 -9.27
CA PRO A 397 -9.86 -0.62 -8.14
C PRO A 397 -8.94 -0.78 -6.92
N MET A 398 -9.46 -0.55 -5.72
CA MET A 398 -8.77 -0.91 -4.49
C MET A 398 -8.80 -2.42 -4.23
N GLY A 399 -9.87 -3.10 -4.71
CA GLY A 399 -10.03 -4.55 -4.72
C GLY A 399 -9.65 -5.19 -6.07
N ASP A 400 -10.23 -6.35 -6.35
CA ASP A 400 -9.93 -7.15 -7.56
C ASP A 400 -10.87 -6.89 -8.75
N ASP A 401 -11.82 -5.95 -8.63
CA ASP A 401 -12.76 -5.63 -9.71
C ASP A 401 -12.10 -4.79 -10.82
N MET A 402 -11.58 -5.48 -11.80
CA MET A 402 -10.91 -4.89 -12.96
C MET A 402 -11.83 -3.99 -13.83
N LYS A 403 -13.15 -4.08 -13.65
CA LYS A 403 -14.12 -3.26 -14.44
C LYS A 403 -14.04 -1.77 -14.17
N LEU A 404 -13.38 -1.38 -13.09
CA LEU A 404 -13.18 0.03 -12.74
C LEU A 404 -11.85 0.60 -13.25
N MET A 405 -10.99 -0.22 -13.87
CA MET A 405 -9.69 0.24 -14.36
C MET A 405 -9.82 1.15 -15.57
N LYS A 406 -9.19 2.32 -15.50
CA LYS A 406 -9.06 3.25 -16.62
C LYS A 406 -7.80 4.08 -16.46
N GLY A 407 -6.94 4.12 -17.47
CA GLY A 407 -5.71 4.89 -17.33
C GLY A 407 -4.92 5.06 -18.61
N ARG A 408 -3.95 5.96 -18.53
CA ARG A 408 -2.94 6.19 -19.58
C ARG A 408 -1.58 6.38 -18.93
N ILE A 409 -0.64 5.53 -19.28
CA ILE A 409 0.72 5.57 -18.77
C ILE A 409 1.68 5.54 -19.95
N ARG A 410 2.53 6.55 -20.06
CA ARG A 410 3.67 6.55 -20.98
C ARG A 410 4.86 5.93 -20.28
N PHE A 411 5.61 5.14 -21.01
CA PHE A 411 6.83 4.53 -20.49
C PHE A 411 8.01 4.73 -21.45
N ASP A 412 9.19 4.93 -20.89
CA ASP A 412 10.45 5.02 -21.61
C ASP A 412 11.51 4.17 -20.88
N ALA A 413 11.85 3.03 -21.49
CA ALA A 413 12.88 2.10 -21.04
C ALA A 413 14.20 2.27 -21.82
N SER A 414 14.41 3.42 -22.49
CA SER A 414 15.56 3.67 -23.36
C SER A 414 16.91 3.68 -22.62
N ALA A 415 16.90 3.93 -21.30
CA ALA A 415 18.10 3.91 -20.45
C ALA A 415 18.67 2.50 -20.24
N GLY A 416 17.90 1.45 -20.53
CA GLY A 416 18.27 0.07 -20.34
C GLY A 416 17.79 -0.84 -21.46
N ARG A 417 17.64 -2.11 -21.11
CA ARG A 417 17.10 -3.15 -21.97
C ARG A 417 15.93 -3.84 -21.28
N VAL A 418 15.00 -4.32 -22.09
CA VAL A 418 13.88 -5.15 -21.64
C VAL A 418 14.11 -6.56 -22.18
N ARG A 419 14.25 -7.53 -21.28
CA ARG A 419 14.44 -8.93 -21.63
C ARG A 419 13.15 -9.69 -21.48
N TYR A 420 12.81 -10.48 -22.49
CA TYR A 420 11.61 -11.31 -22.52
C TYR A 420 11.93 -12.71 -23.06
N PRO A 421 11.58 -13.80 -22.37
CA PRO A 421 11.78 -15.15 -22.87
C PRO A 421 10.80 -15.44 -24.02
N LEU A 422 11.31 -15.80 -25.19
CA LEU A 422 10.50 -16.18 -26.34
C LEU A 422 11.14 -17.30 -27.13
N LEU A 423 10.39 -18.38 -27.42
CA LEU A 423 10.80 -19.48 -28.28
C LEU A 423 12.19 -20.08 -27.93
N GLY A 424 12.45 -20.28 -26.64
CA GLY A 424 13.69 -20.89 -26.15
C GLY A 424 14.90 -19.96 -26.12
N THR A 425 14.74 -18.68 -26.49
CA THR A 425 15.76 -17.65 -26.34
C THR A 425 15.26 -16.48 -25.52
N THR A 426 16.14 -15.55 -25.21
CA THR A 426 15.77 -14.29 -24.54
C THR A 426 15.87 -13.14 -25.55
N LEU A 427 14.74 -12.53 -25.87
CA LEU A 427 14.72 -11.29 -26.63
C LEU A 427 15.30 -10.16 -25.78
N ASP A 428 16.20 -9.39 -26.35
CA ASP A 428 16.86 -8.24 -25.72
C ASP A 428 16.44 -6.96 -26.44
N LEU A 429 15.37 -6.32 -25.93
CA LEU A 429 14.79 -5.12 -26.52
C LEU A 429 15.49 -3.88 -25.96
N GLY A 430 16.10 -3.07 -26.83
CA GLY A 430 16.74 -1.82 -26.48
C GLY A 430 15.88 -0.60 -26.83
N ARG A 431 16.14 0.53 -26.18
CA ARG A 431 15.50 1.83 -26.44
C ARG A 431 13.97 1.77 -26.53
N THR A 432 13.35 0.86 -25.76
CA THR A 432 11.91 0.58 -25.81
C THR A 432 11.12 1.69 -25.14
N LYS A 433 10.13 2.21 -25.84
CA LYS A 433 9.16 3.18 -25.29
C LYS A 433 7.78 2.98 -25.90
N GLY A 434 6.76 3.50 -25.25
CA GLY A 434 5.38 3.39 -25.71
C GLY A 434 4.40 4.01 -24.73
N GLU A 435 3.12 3.77 -25.00
CA GLU A 435 1.99 4.23 -24.21
C GLU A 435 1.08 3.05 -23.86
N VAL A 436 0.73 2.90 -22.59
CA VAL A 436 -0.24 1.91 -22.12
C VAL A 436 -1.56 2.61 -21.87
N LEU A 437 -2.60 2.18 -22.57
CA LEU A 437 -3.98 2.61 -22.37
C LEU A 437 -4.74 1.48 -21.68
N ILE A 438 -5.39 1.79 -20.58
CA ILE A 438 -6.10 0.83 -19.74
C ILE A 438 -7.58 1.18 -19.76
N SER A 439 -8.43 0.18 -19.99
CA SER A 439 -9.88 0.29 -19.86
C SER A 439 -10.43 -0.94 -19.13
N PRO A 440 -11.69 -0.94 -18.71
CA PRO A 440 -12.31 -2.08 -18.04
C PRO A 440 -12.25 -3.40 -18.82
N GLN A 441 -12.23 -3.33 -20.13
CA GLN A 441 -12.34 -4.49 -21.01
C GLN A 441 -11.04 -4.87 -21.70
N TRP A 442 -10.09 -3.92 -21.78
CA TRP A 442 -8.85 -4.14 -22.52
C TRP A 442 -7.69 -3.28 -22.02
N VAL A 443 -6.47 -3.77 -22.25
CA VAL A 443 -5.21 -3.03 -22.12
C VAL A 443 -4.57 -2.96 -23.49
N VAL A 444 -4.23 -1.77 -23.93
CA VAL A 444 -3.49 -1.54 -25.17
C VAL A 444 -2.11 -0.98 -24.86
N VAL A 445 -1.08 -1.63 -25.37
CA VAL A 445 0.24 -1.03 -25.50
C VAL A 445 0.33 -0.45 -26.91
N ASP A 446 0.25 0.87 -27.00
CA ASP A 446 0.21 1.62 -28.26
C ASP A 446 1.54 2.36 -28.50
N LYS A 447 1.80 2.66 -29.78
CA LYS A 447 3.01 3.41 -30.19
C LYS A 447 4.30 2.81 -29.63
N MET A 448 4.32 1.49 -29.45
CA MET A 448 5.51 0.80 -28.98
C MET A 448 6.59 0.87 -30.05
N MET A 449 7.78 1.29 -29.66
CA MET A 449 8.96 1.32 -30.54
C MET A 449 10.22 1.01 -29.75
N GLY A 450 11.21 0.48 -30.43
CA GLY A 450 12.48 0.15 -29.81
C GLY A 450 13.47 -0.45 -30.80
N THR A 451 14.53 -1.05 -30.27
CA THR A 451 15.54 -1.76 -31.07
C THR A 451 15.58 -3.23 -30.69
N ILE A 452 15.80 -4.08 -31.68
CA ILE A 452 15.98 -5.51 -31.51
C ILE A 452 16.92 -6.01 -32.62
N TRP A 453 17.87 -6.90 -32.29
CA TRP A 453 18.83 -7.49 -33.26
C TRP A 453 19.50 -6.44 -34.16
N ASP A 454 19.94 -5.34 -33.56
CA ASP A 454 20.58 -4.15 -34.21
C ASP A 454 19.67 -3.39 -35.20
N GLY A 455 18.42 -3.79 -35.37
CA GLY A 455 17.39 -3.08 -36.13
C GLY A 455 16.38 -2.39 -35.22
N THR A 456 15.27 -1.97 -35.79
CA THR A 456 14.18 -1.28 -35.11
C THR A 456 12.87 -2.06 -35.20
N PHE A 457 12.02 -1.87 -34.21
CA PHE A 457 10.64 -2.36 -34.26
C PHE A 457 9.66 -1.27 -33.87
N THR A 458 8.47 -1.34 -34.45
CA THR A 458 7.28 -0.62 -34.00
C THR A 458 6.14 -1.62 -33.85
N GLY A 459 5.22 -1.36 -32.93
CA GLY A 459 4.13 -2.28 -32.73
C GLY A 459 3.03 -1.77 -31.80
N ARG A 460 1.98 -2.58 -31.76
CA ARG A 460 0.84 -2.41 -30.88
C ARG A 460 0.38 -3.75 -30.39
N VAL A 461 -0.01 -3.83 -29.11
CA VAL A 461 -0.57 -5.03 -28.49
C VAL A 461 -1.86 -4.66 -27.77
N LEU A 462 -2.92 -5.43 -27.97
CA LEU A 462 -4.20 -5.33 -27.29
C LEU A 462 -4.46 -6.62 -26.53
N ALA A 463 -4.61 -6.53 -25.22
CA ALA A 463 -5.02 -7.62 -24.35
C ALA A 463 -6.47 -7.37 -23.90
N GLN A 464 -7.35 -8.36 -24.09
CA GLN A 464 -8.72 -8.33 -23.59
C GLN A 464 -8.75 -8.97 -22.19
N ILE A 465 -9.40 -8.28 -21.25
CA ILE A 465 -9.46 -8.72 -19.85
C ILE A 465 -10.63 -9.69 -19.64
N ASP A 466 -11.75 -9.51 -20.38
CA ASP A 466 -13.01 -10.22 -20.14
C ASP A 466 -13.16 -11.54 -20.89
N ASP A 467 -12.36 -11.82 -21.95
CA ASP A 467 -12.53 -12.99 -22.83
C ASP A 467 -11.32 -13.93 -22.78
N GLY A 468 -11.02 -14.43 -21.58
CA GLY A 468 -10.07 -15.52 -21.40
C GLY A 468 -8.65 -15.24 -21.92
N ASP A 469 -8.11 -14.07 -21.59
CA ASP A 469 -6.73 -13.65 -21.95
C ASP A 469 -6.48 -13.59 -23.47
N ALA A 470 -7.44 -13.10 -24.24
CA ALA A 470 -7.24 -12.90 -25.66
C ALA A 470 -6.23 -11.76 -25.91
N LEU A 471 -5.23 -12.06 -26.72
CA LEU A 471 -4.15 -11.15 -27.09
C LEU A 471 -4.16 -10.93 -28.59
N ASN A 472 -4.15 -9.67 -29.04
CA ASN A 472 -4.01 -9.30 -30.44
C ASN A 472 -2.85 -8.32 -30.59
N GLY A 473 -2.10 -8.39 -31.67
CA GLY A 473 -1.00 -7.45 -31.85
C GLY A 473 -0.50 -7.39 -33.28
N SER A 474 0.26 -6.32 -33.52
CA SER A 474 0.99 -6.15 -34.77
C SER A 474 2.37 -5.58 -34.49
N PHE A 475 3.35 -6.05 -35.24
CA PHE A 475 4.71 -5.57 -35.21
C PHE A 475 5.25 -5.37 -36.62
N VAL A 476 6.01 -4.31 -36.81
CA VAL A 476 6.83 -4.07 -38.00
C VAL A 476 8.29 -4.02 -37.53
N LEU A 477 9.11 -4.80 -38.19
CA LEU A 477 10.52 -5.02 -37.91
C LEU A 477 11.33 -4.50 -39.09
N GLN A 478 12.30 -3.63 -38.87
CA GLN A 478 13.08 -2.99 -39.90
C GLN A 478 14.58 -3.07 -39.59
N ASP A 479 15.38 -3.32 -40.65
CA ASP A 479 16.83 -3.30 -40.64
C ASP A 479 17.47 -4.24 -39.59
N MET A 480 16.82 -5.36 -39.27
CA MET A 480 17.38 -6.33 -38.33
C MET A 480 18.58 -7.05 -38.90
N ASN A 481 19.63 -7.21 -38.10
CA ASN A 481 20.84 -7.90 -38.50
C ASN A 481 20.69 -9.41 -38.30
N LEU A 482 20.77 -10.17 -39.41
CA LEU A 482 20.64 -11.64 -39.37
C LEU A 482 21.70 -12.31 -38.49
N THR A 483 22.91 -11.77 -38.42
CA THR A 483 23.98 -12.27 -37.55
C THR A 483 23.60 -12.12 -36.08
N SER A 484 22.92 -11.03 -35.70
CA SER A 484 22.44 -10.78 -34.33
C SER A 484 21.25 -11.67 -33.99
N ILE A 485 20.36 -11.97 -34.95
CA ILE A 485 19.32 -12.97 -34.81
C ILE A 485 19.98 -14.33 -34.54
N GLY A 486 20.93 -14.75 -35.37
CA GLY A 486 21.64 -16.02 -35.20
C GLY A 486 22.31 -16.16 -33.84
N LYS A 487 22.99 -15.14 -33.35
CA LYS A 487 23.60 -15.13 -32.00
C LYS A 487 22.57 -15.40 -30.89
N SER A 488 21.37 -14.87 -31.02
CA SER A 488 20.31 -15.09 -30.02
C SER A 488 19.87 -16.56 -29.93
N TYR A 489 20.14 -17.36 -30.97
CA TYR A 489 19.83 -18.80 -31.05
C TYR A 489 21.07 -19.70 -31.07
N ASP A 490 22.24 -19.17 -30.68
CA ASP A 490 23.54 -19.86 -30.74
C ASP A 490 23.87 -20.42 -32.14
N LYS A 491 23.48 -19.68 -33.18
CA LYS A 491 23.74 -20.02 -34.57
C LYS A 491 24.65 -18.99 -35.22
N LYS A 492 25.64 -19.46 -35.97
CA LYS A 492 26.43 -18.63 -36.82
C LYS A 492 25.64 -18.34 -38.10
N MET A 493 25.33 -17.08 -38.35
CA MET A 493 24.65 -16.62 -39.55
C MET A 493 25.47 -15.50 -40.21
N GLU A 494 25.41 -15.45 -41.52
CA GLU A 494 26.08 -14.42 -42.34
C GLU A 494 25.40 -13.05 -42.19
N LYS A 495 26.09 -12.02 -42.68
CA LYS A 495 25.55 -10.65 -42.68
C LYS A 495 24.43 -10.53 -43.71
N ALA A 496 23.24 -10.20 -43.23
CA ALA A 496 22.09 -9.86 -44.04
C ALA A 496 21.17 -8.96 -43.23
N THR A 497 20.32 -8.22 -43.92
CA THR A 497 19.28 -7.37 -43.31
C THR A 497 17.93 -8.06 -43.44
N VAL A 498 17.20 -8.14 -42.35
CA VAL A 498 15.87 -8.72 -42.32
C VAL A 498 14.84 -7.65 -42.00
N HIS A 499 13.74 -7.65 -42.78
CA HIS A 499 12.56 -6.86 -42.55
C HIS A 499 11.37 -7.81 -42.32
N GLY A 500 10.35 -7.40 -41.58
CA GLY A 500 9.17 -8.22 -41.41
C GLY A 500 8.02 -7.43 -40.84
N ALA A 501 6.82 -7.92 -41.09
CA ALA A 501 5.61 -7.47 -40.43
C ALA A 501 4.82 -8.70 -40.01
N ILE A 502 4.17 -8.60 -38.84
CA ILE A 502 3.35 -9.68 -38.29
C ILE A 502 2.11 -9.09 -37.62
N GLU A 503 0.99 -9.67 -37.93
CA GLU A 503 -0.25 -9.51 -37.17
C GLU A 503 -0.61 -10.83 -36.51
N PHE A 504 -0.95 -10.82 -35.25
CA PHE A 504 -1.24 -12.03 -34.49
C PHE A 504 -2.41 -11.89 -33.53
N SER A 505 -3.04 -13.01 -33.27
CA SER A 505 -4.01 -13.20 -32.19
C SER A 505 -3.72 -14.48 -31.42
N SER A 506 -4.04 -14.49 -30.13
CA SER A 506 -3.88 -15.65 -29.26
C SER A 506 -4.99 -15.67 -28.22
N LYS A 507 -5.37 -16.87 -27.75
CA LYS A 507 -6.29 -17.06 -26.61
C LYS A 507 -5.61 -17.86 -25.53
N GLY A 508 -5.71 -17.39 -24.26
CA GLY A 508 -5.22 -18.13 -23.09
C GLY A 508 -3.72 -18.31 -22.99
N GLY A 509 -2.90 -17.44 -23.58
CA GLY A 509 -1.44 -17.51 -23.48
C GLY A 509 -0.78 -18.80 -24.03
N ASN A 510 -1.54 -19.64 -24.73
CA ASN A 510 -1.06 -20.91 -25.26
C ASN A 510 -0.47 -20.74 -26.66
N MET A 511 0.78 -21.16 -26.88
CA MET A 511 1.44 -21.13 -28.19
C MET A 511 0.62 -21.80 -29.31
N ASN A 512 -0.12 -22.86 -29.00
CA ASN A 512 -0.96 -23.54 -29.98
C ASN A 512 -2.22 -22.75 -30.39
N SER A 513 -2.59 -21.73 -29.60
CA SER A 513 -3.71 -20.84 -29.91
C SER A 513 -3.31 -19.67 -30.79
N ILE A 514 -2.00 -19.45 -31.01
CA ILE A 514 -1.50 -18.34 -31.82
C ILE A 514 -1.95 -18.54 -33.28
N GLN A 515 -2.63 -17.52 -33.78
CA GLN A 515 -2.91 -17.33 -35.19
C GLN A 515 -2.21 -16.06 -35.63
N ALA A 516 -1.43 -16.14 -36.69
CA ALA A 516 -0.71 -14.98 -37.21
C ALA A 516 -0.64 -14.99 -38.73
N LYS A 517 -0.48 -13.79 -39.30
CA LYS A 517 -0.11 -13.59 -40.70
C LYS A 517 1.00 -12.55 -40.72
N GLY A 518 1.93 -12.73 -41.65
CA GLY A 518 3.04 -11.80 -41.77
C GLY A 518 3.78 -11.96 -43.07
N GLU A 519 4.66 -11.01 -43.27
CA GLU A 519 5.63 -11.00 -44.37
C GLU A 519 7.02 -10.91 -43.80
N ALA A 520 7.98 -11.52 -44.50
CA ALA A 520 9.38 -11.44 -44.15
C ALA A 520 10.21 -11.26 -45.44
N ALA A 521 11.15 -10.35 -45.37
CA ALA A 521 12.09 -10.09 -46.45
C ALA A 521 13.53 -10.09 -45.93
N LEU A 522 14.42 -10.68 -46.69
CA LEU A 522 15.85 -10.66 -46.45
C LEU A 522 16.54 -9.99 -47.64
N VAL A 523 17.39 -9.02 -47.37
CA VAL A 523 18.12 -8.22 -48.36
C VAL A 523 19.60 -8.12 -48.00
N HIS A 524 20.42 -7.87 -49.01
CA HIS A 524 21.89 -7.66 -48.85
C HIS A 524 22.59 -8.81 -48.11
N GLY A 525 22.14 -10.06 -48.31
CA GLY A 525 22.65 -11.23 -47.63
C GLY A 525 23.50 -12.15 -48.53
N ASP A 526 24.21 -13.04 -47.87
CA ASP A 526 24.75 -14.26 -48.45
C ASP A 526 24.04 -15.45 -47.78
N LEU A 527 23.03 -16.01 -48.45
CA LEU A 527 22.19 -17.07 -47.88
C LEU A 527 22.81 -18.47 -47.97
N VAL A 528 23.98 -18.62 -48.58
CA VAL A 528 24.60 -19.93 -48.76
C VAL A 528 24.97 -20.60 -47.43
N GLU A 529 25.32 -19.79 -46.41
CA GLU A 529 25.67 -20.30 -45.10
C GLU A 529 24.48 -20.44 -44.15
N ILE A 530 23.26 -20.09 -44.57
CA ILE A 530 22.07 -20.45 -43.77
C ILE A 530 21.95 -21.97 -43.80
N PRO A 531 21.81 -22.66 -42.65
CA PRO A 531 21.72 -24.13 -42.58
C PRO A 531 20.63 -24.75 -43.48
N LEU A 532 19.63 -23.93 -43.82
CA LEU A 532 18.57 -24.31 -44.75
C LEU A 532 19.03 -24.47 -46.19
N PHE A 533 20.13 -23.88 -46.62
CA PHE A 533 20.58 -23.82 -48.03
C PHE A 533 22.04 -24.24 -48.24
N GLY A 534 22.82 -24.45 -47.17
CA GLY A 534 24.25 -24.74 -47.25
C GLY A 534 24.64 -26.00 -48.02
N PHE A 535 23.68 -26.95 -48.12
CA PHE A 535 23.90 -28.20 -48.87
C PHE A 535 23.65 -28.06 -50.38
N LEU A 536 22.97 -26.98 -50.84
CA LEU A 536 22.62 -26.80 -52.25
C LEU A 536 23.87 -26.82 -53.14
N GLY A 537 24.98 -26.26 -52.67
CA GLY A 537 26.26 -26.35 -53.36
C GLY A 537 26.76 -27.76 -53.54
N GLU A 538 26.70 -28.55 -52.49
CA GLU A 538 27.17 -29.95 -52.49
C GLU A 538 26.24 -30.86 -53.30
N ALA A 539 24.93 -30.73 -53.15
CA ALA A 539 23.96 -31.45 -53.93
C ALA A 539 24.03 -31.18 -55.42
N LEU A 540 24.17 -29.91 -55.82
CA LEU A 540 24.28 -29.52 -57.22
C LEU A 540 25.60 -29.98 -57.83
N SER A 541 26.72 -29.94 -57.12
CA SER A 541 28.01 -30.45 -57.56
C SER A 541 27.99 -31.95 -57.81
N ASN A 542 27.25 -32.72 -57.00
CA ASN A 542 27.14 -34.18 -57.09
C ASN A 542 26.22 -34.65 -58.20
N TYR A 543 25.17 -33.87 -58.56
CA TYR A 543 24.19 -34.29 -59.56
C TYR A 543 24.44 -33.70 -60.97
N ILE A 544 25.20 -32.61 -61.10
CA ILE A 544 25.51 -31.99 -62.38
C ILE A 544 27.01 -31.70 -62.43
N PRO A 545 27.81 -32.62 -62.99
CA PRO A 545 29.26 -32.41 -63.10
C PRO A 545 29.64 -31.10 -63.83
N GLY A 546 30.47 -30.28 -63.21
CA GLY A 546 30.93 -29.03 -63.78
C GLY A 546 30.13 -27.78 -63.43
N LEU A 547 28.92 -27.91 -62.83
CA LEU A 547 28.12 -26.76 -62.43
C LEU A 547 28.57 -26.14 -61.10
N GLY A 548 29.15 -26.93 -60.21
CA GLY A 548 29.58 -26.48 -58.88
C GLY A 548 30.58 -25.32 -58.89
N HIS A 549 31.37 -25.17 -59.98
CA HIS A 549 32.31 -24.04 -60.13
C HIS A 549 31.77 -22.83 -60.90
N LEU A 550 30.62 -22.97 -61.55
CA LEU A 550 30.02 -21.93 -62.41
C LEU A 550 28.86 -21.19 -61.74
N ILE A 551 28.32 -21.70 -60.66
CA ILE A 551 27.18 -21.12 -60.00
C ILE A 551 27.65 -20.34 -58.79
N ASN A 552 27.44 -19.03 -58.82
CA ASN A 552 27.54 -18.22 -57.61
C ASN A 552 26.27 -18.41 -56.77
N TYR A 553 26.38 -19.21 -55.70
CA TYR A 553 25.27 -19.59 -54.82
C TYR A 553 24.78 -18.46 -53.94
N LYS A 554 25.33 -17.25 -54.09
CA LYS A 554 24.95 -16.11 -53.27
C LYS A 554 23.52 -15.70 -53.56
N ILE A 555 22.62 -15.97 -52.65
CA ILE A 555 21.26 -15.44 -52.63
C ILE A 555 21.31 -14.07 -51.97
N SER A 556 20.95 -13.03 -52.70
CA SER A 556 21.02 -11.63 -52.25
C SER A 556 19.69 -11.13 -51.67
N ARG A 557 18.60 -11.78 -52.02
CA ARG A 557 17.24 -11.43 -51.56
C ARG A 557 16.37 -12.66 -51.37
N ALA A 558 15.53 -12.65 -50.32
CA ALA A 558 14.46 -13.63 -50.17
C ALA A 558 13.23 -12.93 -49.59
N ASP A 559 12.05 -13.32 -50.08
CA ASP A 559 10.76 -12.77 -49.64
C ASP A 559 9.78 -13.92 -49.40
N CYS A 560 8.92 -13.80 -48.41
CA CYS A 560 7.78 -14.71 -48.20
C CYS A 560 6.67 -14.08 -47.40
N ASP A 561 5.45 -14.47 -47.69
CA ASP A 561 4.34 -14.35 -46.74
C ASP A 561 4.27 -15.62 -45.92
N PHE A 562 3.90 -15.47 -44.64
CA PHE A 562 3.73 -16.61 -43.76
C PHE A 562 2.46 -16.51 -42.93
N SER A 563 1.97 -17.66 -42.51
CA SER A 563 0.92 -17.77 -41.53
C SER A 563 1.33 -18.68 -40.39
N ILE A 564 0.82 -18.36 -39.18
CA ILE A 564 0.97 -19.24 -38.01
C ILE A 564 -0.41 -19.76 -37.64
N GLU A 565 -0.57 -21.06 -37.58
CA GLU A 565 -1.80 -21.71 -37.18
C GLU A 565 -1.52 -23.06 -36.53
N LYS A 566 -2.16 -23.34 -35.37
CA LYS A 566 -2.04 -24.62 -34.66
C LYS A 566 -0.59 -25.03 -34.38
N GLY A 567 0.27 -24.05 -34.06
CA GLY A 567 1.68 -24.30 -33.77
C GLY A 567 2.57 -24.55 -34.99
N TYR A 568 2.09 -24.27 -36.19
CA TYR A 568 2.90 -24.35 -37.41
C TYR A 568 3.03 -22.98 -38.08
N VAL A 569 4.24 -22.60 -38.44
CA VAL A 569 4.53 -21.51 -39.39
C VAL A 569 4.49 -22.09 -40.81
N ARG A 570 3.73 -21.49 -41.71
CA ARG A 570 3.56 -21.94 -43.10
C ARG A 570 3.86 -20.84 -44.07
N THR A 571 4.50 -21.19 -45.17
CA THR A 571 4.63 -20.32 -46.33
C THR A 571 4.37 -21.13 -47.60
N SER A 572 3.76 -20.49 -48.60
CA SER A 572 3.50 -21.10 -49.91
C SER A 572 4.13 -20.31 -51.07
N ASN A 573 4.67 -19.14 -50.81
CA ASN A 573 5.19 -18.18 -51.81
C ASN A 573 6.59 -17.72 -51.47
N PHE A 574 7.40 -18.56 -50.83
CA PHE A 574 8.78 -18.24 -50.58
C PHE A 574 9.54 -18.10 -51.91
N VAL A 575 10.18 -16.97 -52.09
CA VAL A 575 11.02 -16.67 -53.26
C VAL A 575 12.36 -16.18 -52.79
N ALA A 576 13.42 -16.86 -53.19
CA ALA A 576 14.78 -16.38 -52.96
C ALA A 576 15.53 -16.20 -54.28
N GLN A 577 16.27 -15.11 -54.40
CA GLN A 577 16.94 -14.70 -55.63
C GLN A 577 18.40 -14.38 -55.38
N GLY A 578 19.26 -14.95 -56.22
CA GLY A 578 20.68 -14.66 -56.31
C GLY A 578 21.07 -14.19 -57.72
N SER A 579 22.36 -14.01 -57.95
CA SER A 579 22.86 -13.60 -59.26
C SER A 579 22.55 -14.62 -60.35
N ASN A 580 22.67 -15.89 -60.06
CA ASN A 580 22.56 -16.98 -61.07
C ASN A 580 21.51 -18.03 -60.73
N MET A 581 20.78 -17.87 -59.59
CA MET A 581 19.79 -18.83 -59.14
C MET A 581 18.58 -18.21 -58.48
N SER A 582 17.45 -18.91 -58.52
CA SER A 582 16.27 -18.60 -57.71
C SER A 582 15.74 -19.87 -57.09
N LEU A 583 15.13 -19.73 -55.91
CA LEU A 583 14.35 -20.77 -55.22
C LEU A 583 12.94 -20.26 -55.07
N GLU A 584 11.98 -21.09 -55.44
CA GLU A 584 10.55 -20.78 -55.30
C GLU A 584 9.85 -21.98 -54.69
N GLY A 585 9.04 -21.79 -53.68
CA GLY A 585 8.33 -22.90 -53.04
C GLY A 585 7.67 -22.54 -51.73
N GLY A 586 7.56 -23.53 -50.85
CA GLY A 586 6.96 -23.34 -49.56
C GLY A 586 7.14 -24.52 -48.63
N GLY A 587 6.59 -24.41 -47.46
CA GLY A 587 6.72 -25.42 -46.44
C GLY A 587 6.10 -25.03 -45.12
N TRP A 588 6.44 -25.78 -44.10
CA TRP A 588 6.04 -25.46 -42.73
C TRP A 588 7.17 -25.74 -41.73
N ILE A 589 7.13 -25.02 -40.62
CA ILE A 589 7.97 -25.23 -39.44
C ILE A 589 7.03 -25.43 -38.25
N ARG A 590 7.24 -26.49 -37.49
CA ARG A 590 6.51 -26.71 -36.24
C ARG A 590 7.20 -26.00 -35.09
N LEU A 591 6.47 -25.14 -34.38
CA LEU A 591 7.05 -24.27 -33.35
C LEU A 591 7.50 -25.04 -32.09
N SER A 592 6.91 -26.20 -31.79
CA SER A 592 7.21 -26.95 -30.57
C SER A 592 8.61 -27.60 -30.54
N ASP A 593 9.12 -27.98 -31.68
CA ASP A 593 10.40 -28.73 -31.86
C ASP A 593 11.20 -28.29 -33.07
N LEU A 594 10.76 -27.21 -33.71
CA LEU A 594 11.39 -26.60 -34.89
C LEU A 594 11.63 -27.62 -36.04
N GLN A 595 10.73 -28.59 -36.20
CA GLN A 595 10.76 -29.50 -37.35
C GLN A 595 10.33 -28.80 -38.60
N VAL A 596 11.08 -28.97 -39.69
CA VAL A 596 10.88 -28.38 -41.00
C VAL A 596 10.38 -29.45 -41.98
N ASN A 597 9.44 -29.07 -42.86
CA ASN A 597 9.14 -29.82 -44.08
C ASN A 597 8.85 -28.77 -45.18
N SER A 598 9.69 -28.73 -46.17
CA SER A 598 9.67 -27.73 -47.24
C SER A 598 9.94 -28.35 -48.60
N ASP A 599 9.38 -27.76 -49.63
CA ASP A 599 9.52 -28.17 -51.03
C ASP A 599 9.81 -26.96 -51.91
N PHE A 600 10.96 -26.93 -52.56
CA PHE A 600 11.41 -25.81 -53.38
C PHE A 600 11.74 -26.23 -54.78
N LYS A 601 11.44 -25.35 -55.76
CA LYS A 601 11.91 -25.39 -57.14
C LYS A 601 13.15 -24.53 -57.26
N LEU A 602 14.17 -25.08 -57.85
CA LEU A 602 15.40 -24.39 -58.19
C LEU A 602 15.35 -23.86 -59.62
N GLY A 603 15.44 -22.53 -59.80
CA GLY A 603 15.61 -21.86 -61.08
C GLY A 603 17.07 -21.44 -61.27
N LEU A 604 17.64 -21.68 -62.42
CA LEU A 604 18.98 -21.24 -62.80
C LEU A 604 18.83 -20.09 -63.79
N ARG A 605 19.57 -19.00 -63.60
CA ARG A 605 19.53 -17.78 -64.44
C ARG A 605 20.96 -17.45 -64.95
N GLY A 606 21.07 -16.90 -66.15
CA GLY A 606 22.28 -16.26 -66.62
C GLY A 606 23.44 -17.13 -67.00
N LEU A 607 23.22 -18.42 -67.29
CA LEU A 607 24.26 -19.31 -67.82
C LEU A 607 24.29 -19.18 -69.37
N PRO A 608 25.32 -18.54 -69.95
CA PRO A 608 25.40 -18.40 -71.39
C PRO A 608 25.51 -19.78 -72.03
N GLY A 609 24.64 -20.08 -73.01
CA GLY A 609 24.64 -21.32 -73.80
C GLY A 609 23.82 -22.50 -73.31
N PHE A 610 23.30 -22.48 -72.04
CA PHE A 610 22.46 -23.56 -71.54
C PHE A 610 20.94 -23.31 -71.74
N ILE A 611 20.52 -22.05 -71.95
CA ILE A 611 19.12 -21.66 -72.01
C ILE A 611 18.45 -22.12 -73.32
N THR A 612 19.20 -22.43 -74.32
CA THR A 612 18.67 -22.84 -75.64
C THR A 612 18.58 -24.36 -75.84
N SER A 613 18.94 -25.14 -74.84
CA SER A 613 18.78 -26.61 -74.95
C SER A 613 17.32 -27.02 -74.64
N PRO A 614 16.66 -27.78 -75.53
CA PRO A 614 15.31 -28.29 -75.30
C PRO A 614 15.20 -29.15 -74.03
N VAL A 615 16.32 -29.65 -73.54
CA VAL A 615 16.43 -30.44 -72.30
C VAL A 615 16.18 -29.57 -71.07
N PHE A 616 16.54 -28.27 -71.09
CA PHE A 616 16.32 -27.36 -69.96
C PHE A 616 14.88 -26.84 -69.88
N LEU A 617 14.20 -26.69 -71.00
CA LEU A 617 12.76 -26.35 -71.01
C LEU A 617 11.89 -27.46 -70.43
N LEU A 618 12.30 -28.72 -70.61
CA LEU A 618 11.67 -29.88 -69.98
C LEU A 618 12.11 -30.08 -68.51
N ALA A 619 13.27 -29.48 -68.16
CA ALA A 619 13.88 -29.66 -66.82
C ALA A 619 13.31 -28.71 -65.73
N GLY A 620 12.42 -27.78 -66.08
CA GLY A 620 11.82 -26.88 -65.07
C GLY A 620 11.07 -27.57 -63.92
N GLY A 621 10.71 -28.84 -64.11
CA GLY A 621 10.17 -29.71 -63.04
C GLY A 621 11.20 -30.66 -62.39
N LEU A 622 12.42 -30.74 -62.95
CA LEU A 622 13.47 -31.70 -62.54
C LEU A 622 14.28 -31.20 -61.31
N PHE A 623 14.32 -29.92 -61.06
CA PHE A 623 15.14 -29.36 -59.97
C PHE A 623 14.29 -28.99 -58.79
N GLN A 624 13.72 -30.02 -58.15
CA GLN A 624 12.97 -29.86 -56.89
C GLN A 624 13.76 -30.47 -55.74
N VAL A 625 13.79 -29.76 -54.59
CA VAL A 625 14.48 -30.18 -53.39
C VAL A 625 13.51 -30.15 -52.23
N ARG A 626 13.50 -31.22 -51.47
CA ARG A 626 12.69 -31.38 -50.25
C ARG A 626 13.59 -31.35 -49.03
N GLY A 627 13.29 -30.43 -48.10
CA GLY A 627 13.96 -30.28 -46.83
C GLY A 627 13.10 -30.89 -45.70
N THR A 628 13.63 -31.82 -44.91
CA THR A 628 12.95 -32.40 -43.76
C THR A 628 13.89 -32.49 -42.58
N GLY A 629 13.35 -32.45 -41.34
CA GLY A 629 14.14 -32.61 -40.11
C GLY A 629 14.16 -31.35 -39.25
N PRO A 630 14.96 -31.35 -38.18
CA PRO A 630 15.06 -30.18 -37.31
C PRO A 630 15.71 -29.00 -38.04
N LEU A 631 15.22 -27.77 -37.78
CA LEU A 631 15.72 -26.53 -38.39
C LEU A 631 17.24 -26.35 -38.23
N SER A 632 17.82 -26.91 -37.18
CA SER A 632 19.26 -26.90 -36.92
C SER A 632 20.06 -27.83 -37.83
N ASN A 633 19.41 -28.87 -38.45
CA ASN A 633 20.06 -29.84 -39.30
C ASN A 633 19.02 -30.42 -40.28
N VAL A 634 18.66 -29.64 -41.30
CA VAL A 634 17.67 -30.02 -42.30
C VAL A 634 18.30 -31.02 -43.27
N SER A 635 17.73 -32.21 -43.42
CA SER A 635 18.10 -33.21 -44.43
C SER A 635 17.42 -32.85 -45.75
N TRP A 636 18.21 -32.67 -46.79
CA TRP A 636 17.72 -32.29 -48.09
C TRP A 636 17.82 -33.46 -49.09
N ASN A 637 16.74 -33.67 -49.77
CA ASN A 637 16.65 -34.74 -50.79
C ASN A 637 16.21 -34.10 -52.12
N PHE A 638 16.81 -34.57 -53.19
CA PHE A 638 16.37 -34.27 -54.52
C PHE A 638 15.04 -34.99 -54.79
N ALA A 639 14.00 -34.26 -55.19
CA ALA A 639 12.66 -34.76 -55.38
C ALA A 639 12.10 -34.34 -56.74
N PRO A 640 12.61 -34.90 -57.86
CA PRO A 640 12.17 -34.57 -59.20
C PRO A 640 10.67 -34.91 -59.36
N PHE A 641 9.93 -33.98 -59.99
CA PHE A 641 8.49 -34.15 -60.28
C PHE A 641 7.54 -34.19 -59.08
N SER A 642 7.93 -33.71 -57.93
CA SER A 642 7.03 -33.66 -56.72
C SER A 642 5.88 -32.66 -56.86
N GLY A 643 5.78 -31.93 -57.99
CA GLY A 643 4.68 -31.01 -58.27
C GLY A 643 4.78 -29.64 -57.56
N GLY A 644 5.76 -29.43 -56.69
CA GLY A 644 6.05 -28.16 -56.00
C GLY A 644 4.91 -27.62 -55.16
N LYS A 645 3.99 -28.45 -54.69
CA LYS A 645 2.95 -28.06 -53.74
C LYS A 645 3.56 -28.06 -52.34
N ALA A 646 3.44 -26.95 -51.66
CA ALA A 646 3.86 -26.85 -50.26
C ALA A 646 3.26 -28.01 -49.44
N PRO A 647 4.07 -28.77 -48.68
CA PRO A 647 3.60 -29.88 -47.89
C PRO A 647 2.59 -29.38 -46.84
N VAL A 648 1.47 -30.12 -46.73
CA VAL A 648 0.44 -29.80 -45.73
C VAL A 648 0.88 -30.39 -44.38
N PRO A 649 0.83 -29.63 -43.31
CA PRO A 649 1.12 -30.18 -41.99
C PRO A 649 0.15 -31.34 -41.66
N PRO A 650 0.59 -32.35 -40.88
CA PRO A 650 -0.29 -33.38 -40.39
C PRO A 650 -1.43 -32.77 -39.57
N ALA A 651 -2.66 -33.31 -39.71
CA ALA A 651 -3.77 -32.90 -38.88
C ALA A 651 -3.41 -33.07 -37.42
N SER A 652 -3.65 -32.05 -36.58
CA SER A 652 -3.33 -32.10 -35.16
C SER A 652 -4.02 -33.30 -34.50
N VAL A 653 -3.26 -34.28 -34.06
CA VAL A 653 -3.78 -35.35 -33.19
C VAL A 653 -4.13 -34.69 -31.87
N SER A 654 -5.41 -34.55 -31.59
CA SER A 654 -5.93 -34.14 -30.30
C SER A 654 -5.44 -35.14 -29.24
N THR A 655 -4.41 -34.81 -28.51
CA THR A 655 -4.05 -35.55 -27.30
C THR A 655 -5.15 -35.25 -26.26
N ARG A 656 -6.17 -36.13 -26.23
CA ARG A 656 -7.07 -36.22 -25.08
C ARG A 656 -6.17 -36.46 -23.85
N LYS A 657 -6.00 -35.47 -23.01
CA LYS A 657 -5.52 -35.67 -21.66
C LYS A 657 -6.54 -36.58 -20.94
N ARG A 658 -6.09 -37.78 -20.56
CA ARG A 658 -6.76 -38.59 -19.54
C ARG A 658 -6.53 -37.99 -18.14
#